data_37200337f1ba452e9268c44a4bb001fd
#
_entry.id   37200337f1ba452e9268c44a4bb001fd
#
_cell.length_a   1.000
_cell.length_b   1.000
_cell.length_c   1.000
_cell.angle_alpha   90.00
_cell.angle_beta   90.00
_cell.angle_gamma   90.00
#
_symmetry.space_group_name_H-M   'P 1'
#
loop_
_entity.id
_entity.type
_entity.pdbx_description
1 polymer ?
#
loop_
_entity_poly.entity_id
_entity_poly.type
_entity_poly.pdbx_seq_one_letter_code
_entity_poly.pdbx_strand_id
1 'polypeptide(L)'
;MAEEVARSFDDGLHLLVQAGTGTGKSLAYLVPSMLHHKRVVVATATLALQHQLVERDLPRLVEAIEHEQGVSSSYAVLKGRSNYACLHRIREGVPDDQGVLVDVPEGSMGKQVLELRAWAEEQAENDGTGERDHAPRHTDRLWRQVSVSARECLGRSRCAFGDECFAERARDRAAESQLVITNHSLLAIDAIEGVPMIPEYDVVVVDEAHEVTARITQAATDELSTGDVERAARRAQRWVEGSEADDLDDAAGALEGALAQSEPGRIDRIPADLADALVLVRDAARACLGAFPKEGEGDADAGRSQARAGVQEVFNHAERMAADLESDVLWRNDREPARGGPQLCVAPLQVWGPMRDKLLRDKTVVFTSATLMLGGDFSVVASSVGLKPSERIPTEPVGEVVDESSGPDEEVLPWRGIDVGSPFDYGKQAILYVARHLPSPGRNGLGKAQLDEIVELVDAAEGRTLGLFSSRRAAETAAEEVRARLPHLTTLAQGDAQLPELARQFVEDPHTCLFGTLSLWQGLDVPGDTCQLVLIDRIPFPRPDDPLMSARQRAADQSGGNGFMQVAATHAALLLAQGSGRLIRSTTDKGVVAVLDPRLVTARYGGFLKASLPPMWTTTDPAVVRKALARLASSAG
;
A
#
# COMPACT_ATOMS: atom_id res chain seq x y z
N MET A 1 -24.22 -5.28 -8.05
CA MET A 1 -22.89 -5.71 -7.59
C MET A 1 -22.94 -7.07 -6.89
N ALA A 2 -23.70 -7.28 -5.80
CA ALA A 2 -23.72 -8.55 -5.07
C ALA A 2 -24.03 -9.76 -5.96
N GLU A 3 -25.05 -9.66 -6.82
CA GLU A 3 -25.43 -10.71 -7.77
C GLU A 3 -24.31 -11.04 -8.78
N GLU A 4 -23.60 -10.03 -9.29
CA GLU A 4 -22.50 -10.25 -10.23
C GLU A 4 -21.27 -10.86 -9.54
N VAL A 5 -21.02 -10.49 -8.27
CA VAL A 5 -19.97 -11.12 -7.46
C VAL A 5 -20.31 -12.59 -7.20
N ALA A 6 -21.56 -12.91 -6.83
CA ALA A 6 -22.01 -14.30 -6.65
C ALA A 6 -21.85 -15.12 -7.94
N ARG A 7 -22.29 -14.59 -9.09
CA ARG A 7 -22.11 -15.25 -10.40
C ARG A 7 -20.64 -15.46 -10.74
N SER A 8 -19.79 -14.46 -10.48
CA SER A 8 -18.34 -14.58 -10.70
C SER A 8 -17.76 -15.75 -9.92
N PHE A 9 -18.18 -15.94 -8.66
CA PHE A 9 -17.75 -17.05 -7.82
C PHE A 9 -18.20 -18.40 -8.35
N ASP A 10 -19.47 -18.49 -8.78
CA ASP A 10 -20.08 -19.74 -9.28
C ASP A 10 -19.54 -20.13 -10.65
N ASP A 11 -19.34 -19.16 -11.55
CA ASP A 11 -18.88 -19.38 -12.92
C ASP A 11 -17.34 -19.51 -13.03
N GLY A 12 -16.60 -19.17 -11.99
CA GLY A 12 -15.13 -19.12 -12.04
C GLY A 12 -14.59 -17.97 -12.90
N LEU A 13 -15.37 -16.88 -13.09
CA LEU A 13 -15.07 -15.78 -13.97
C LEU A 13 -14.46 -14.60 -13.21
N HIS A 14 -13.33 -14.05 -13.68
CA HIS A 14 -12.78 -12.85 -13.05
C HIS A 14 -13.67 -11.63 -13.24
N LEU A 15 -13.73 -10.76 -12.23
CA LEU A 15 -14.61 -9.61 -12.24
C LEU A 15 -13.88 -8.33 -11.78
N LEU A 16 -14.01 -7.26 -12.57
CA LEU A 16 -13.62 -5.91 -12.17
C LEU A 16 -14.87 -5.09 -11.88
N VAL A 17 -15.01 -4.60 -10.66
CA VAL A 17 -16.17 -3.80 -10.23
C VAL A 17 -15.74 -2.40 -9.86
N GLN A 18 -16.15 -1.41 -10.65
CA GLN A 18 -16.12 -0.03 -10.20
C GLN A 18 -17.37 0.27 -9.39
N ALA A 19 -17.18 0.64 -8.13
CA ALA A 19 -18.24 1.01 -7.21
C ALA A 19 -17.87 2.30 -6.49
N GLY A 20 -18.56 3.39 -6.78
CA GLY A 20 -18.32 4.69 -6.14
C GLY A 20 -18.45 4.65 -4.62
N THR A 21 -17.90 5.64 -3.93
CA THR A 21 -18.07 5.77 -2.47
C THR A 21 -19.57 5.82 -2.10
N GLY A 22 -19.93 5.26 -0.94
CA GLY A 22 -21.30 5.26 -0.45
C GLY A 22 -22.26 4.25 -1.11
N THR A 23 -21.79 3.40 -2.06
CA THR A 23 -22.60 2.38 -2.73
C THR A 23 -22.89 1.13 -1.88
N GLY A 24 -22.31 1.04 -0.68
CA GLY A 24 -22.37 -0.21 0.11
C GLY A 24 -21.44 -1.31 -0.43
N LYS A 25 -20.35 -0.94 -1.09
CA LYS A 25 -19.35 -1.83 -1.72
C LYS A 25 -18.98 -3.01 -0.82
N SER A 26 -18.65 -2.75 0.44
CA SER A 26 -18.22 -3.79 1.37
C SER A 26 -19.30 -4.86 1.58
N LEU A 27 -20.52 -4.48 1.87
CA LEU A 27 -21.64 -5.42 2.01
C LEU A 27 -21.91 -6.19 0.72
N ALA A 28 -21.78 -5.53 -0.44
CA ALA A 28 -22.06 -6.13 -1.72
C ALA A 28 -21.09 -7.25 -2.11
N TYR A 29 -19.87 -7.29 -1.57
CA TYR A 29 -18.98 -8.45 -1.75
C TYR A 29 -18.95 -9.38 -0.52
N LEU A 30 -19.19 -8.87 0.70
CA LEU A 30 -19.19 -9.70 1.90
C LEU A 30 -20.36 -10.68 1.94
N VAL A 31 -21.58 -10.24 1.56
CA VAL A 31 -22.75 -11.13 1.53
C VAL A 31 -22.51 -12.37 0.68
N PRO A 32 -22.18 -12.28 -0.63
CA PRO A 32 -21.89 -13.46 -1.41
C PRO A 32 -20.67 -14.24 -0.90
N SER A 33 -19.66 -13.58 -0.31
CA SER A 33 -18.49 -14.26 0.25
C SER A 33 -18.83 -15.13 1.46
N MET A 34 -19.78 -14.72 2.29
CA MET A 34 -20.22 -15.49 3.45
C MET A 34 -21.22 -16.59 3.10
N LEU A 35 -21.92 -16.46 1.97
CA LEU A 35 -22.89 -17.45 1.53
C LEU A 35 -22.30 -18.48 0.55
N HIS A 36 -21.08 -18.25 0.05
CA HIS A 36 -20.44 -19.17 -0.89
C HIS A 36 -19.98 -20.44 -0.18
N HIS A 37 -20.02 -21.57 -0.88
CA HIS A 37 -19.68 -22.88 -0.31
C HIS A 37 -18.16 -23.15 -0.17
N LYS A 38 -17.33 -22.35 -0.86
CA LYS A 38 -15.86 -22.45 -0.78
C LYS A 38 -15.30 -21.31 0.07
N ARG A 39 -14.04 -21.48 0.52
CA ARG A 39 -13.36 -20.42 1.28
C ARG A 39 -13.07 -19.21 0.42
N VAL A 40 -13.44 -18.05 0.93
CA VAL A 40 -13.20 -16.75 0.30
C VAL A 40 -12.18 -15.97 1.11
N VAL A 41 -11.20 -15.39 0.42
CA VAL A 41 -10.25 -14.43 1.01
C VAL A 41 -10.63 -13.02 0.57
N VAL A 42 -10.78 -12.10 1.52
CA VAL A 42 -10.93 -10.67 1.24
C VAL A 42 -9.65 -9.95 1.63
N ALA A 43 -8.95 -9.44 0.63
CA ALA A 43 -7.73 -8.67 0.81
C ALA A 43 -8.02 -7.16 0.70
N THR A 44 -7.68 -6.40 1.76
CA THR A 44 -7.87 -4.94 1.82
C THR A 44 -6.55 -4.20 1.65
N ALA A 45 -6.60 -2.94 1.22
CA ALA A 45 -5.40 -2.12 1.04
C ALA A 45 -4.79 -1.64 2.36
N THR A 46 -5.61 -1.40 3.40
CA THR A 46 -5.18 -0.77 4.66
C THR A 46 -5.72 -1.50 5.89
N LEU A 47 -4.99 -1.39 7.00
CA LEU A 47 -5.43 -1.91 8.30
C LEU A 47 -6.71 -1.22 8.79
N ALA A 48 -6.90 0.06 8.49
CA ALA A 48 -8.11 0.80 8.87
C ALA A 48 -9.37 0.23 8.21
N LEU A 49 -9.31 -0.13 6.92
CA LEU A 49 -10.41 -0.81 6.23
C LEU A 49 -10.65 -2.20 6.82
N GLN A 50 -9.58 -2.94 7.10
CA GLN A 50 -9.68 -4.25 7.74
C GLN A 50 -10.41 -4.15 9.09
N HIS A 51 -10.05 -3.16 9.91
CA HIS A 51 -10.66 -2.89 11.21
C HIS A 51 -12.16 -2.56 11.08
N GLN A 52 -12.51 -1.69 10.13
CA GLN A 52 -13.91 -1.35 9.85
C GLN A 52 -14.74 -2.58 9.49
N LEU A 53 -14.23 -3.45 8.60
CA LEU A 53 -14.92 -4.67 8.21
C LEU A 53 -15.16 -5.60 9.41
N VAL A 54 -14.14 -5.77 10.25
CA VAL A 54 -14.14 -6.76 11.34
C VAL A 54 -14.93 -6.29 12.55
N GLU A 55 -14.84 -5.04 12.92
CA GLU A 55 -15.50 -4.53 14.12
C GLU A 55 -16.94 -4.06 13.91
N ARG A 56 -17.26 -3.64 12.68
CA ARG A 56 -18.57 -3.05 12.41
C ARG A 56 -19.41 -3.83 11.42
N ASP A 57 -18.86 -4.16 10.27
CA ASP A 57 -19.64 -4.65 9.14
C ASP A 57 -19.92 -6.16 9.28
N LEU A 58 -18.90 -6.98 9.57
CA LEU A 58 -19.04 -8.44 9.69
C LEU A 58 -19.90 -8.89 10.87
N PRO A 59 -19.78 -8.37 12.11
CA PRO A 59 -20.63 -8.82 13.22
C PRO A 59 -22.12 -8.63 12.90
N ARG A 60 -22.49 -7.49 12.34
CA ARG A 60 -23.88 -7.20 11.94
C ARG A 60 -24.35 -8.11 10.82
N LEU A 61 -23.47 -8.44 9.89
CA LEU A 61 -23.80 -9.30 8.77
C LEU A 61 -23.99 -10.75 9.22
N VAL A 62 -23.16 -11.26 10.13
CA VAL A 62 -23.31 -12.60 10.72
C VAL A 62 -24.67 -12.72 11.41
N GLU A 63 -25.01 -11.78 12.30
CA GLU A 63 -26.31 -11.76 12.97
C GLU A 63 -27.48 -11.77 11.96
N ALA A 64 -27.38 -10.98 10.90
CA ALA A 64 -28.42 -10.92 9.86
C ALA A 64 -28.56 -12.25 9.08
N ILE A 65 -27.44 -12.86 8.71
CA ILE A 65 -27.44 -14.15 7.99
C ILE A 65 -27.97 -15.29 8.88
N GLU A 66 -27.55 -15.34 10.14
CA GLU A 66 -28.05 -16.35 11.10
C GLU A 66 -29.54 -16.20 11.32
N HIS A 67 -30.04 -14.96 11.46
CA HIS A 67 -31.46 -14.70 11.65
C HIS A 67 -32.31 -15.09 10.43
N GLU A 68 -31.86 -14.75 9.22
CA GLU A 68 -32.64 -14.94 7.99
C GLU A 68 -32.52 -16.36 7.40
N GLN A 69 -31.37 -17.00 7.53
CA GLN A 69 -31.08 -18.26 6.86
C GLN A 69 -30.81 -19.43 7.81
N GLY A 70 -30.60 -19.16 9.09
CA GLY A 70 -30.28 -20.20 10.08
C GLY A 70 -28.91 -20.86 9.87
N VAL A 71 -28.01 -20.20 9.11
CA VAL A 71 -26.66 -20.68 8.82
C VAL A 71 -25.68 -19.87 9.62
N SER A 72 -24.84 -20.55 10.42
CA SER A 72 -23.74 -19.91 11.10
C SER A 72 -22.57 -19.75 10.14
N SER A 73 -22.19 -18.52 9.87
CA SER A 73 -21.04 -18.17 9.01
C SER A 73 -19.87 -17.74 9.88
N SER A 74 -18.70 -18.31 9.64
CA SER A 74 -17.48 -18.00 10.39
C SER A 74 -16.52 -17.14 9.59
N TYR A 75 -15.87 -16.19 10.28
CA TYR A 75 -14.80 -15.38 9.68
C TYR A 75 -13.62 -15.26 10.62
N ALA A 76 -12.44 -15.03 10.05
CA ALA A 76 -11.22 -14.74 10.78
C ALA A 76 -10.41 -13.63 10.13
N VAL A 77 -9.62 -12.95 10.95
CA VAL A 77 -8.63 -11.96 10.50
C VAL A 77 -7.27 -12.60 10.53
N LEU A 78 -6.54 -12.45 9.43
CA LEU A 78 -5.16 -12.94 9.33
C LEU A 78 -4.24 -11.80 8.89
N LYS A 79 -3.29 -11.46 9.76
CA LYS A 79 -2.27 -10.43 9.51
C LYS A 79 -0.89 -11.07 9.41
N GLY A 80 0.07 -10.35 8.85
CA GLY A 80 1.47 -10.78 8.87
C GLY A 80 2.00 -10.89 10.30
N ARG A 81 2.98 -11.78 10.53
CA ARG A 81 3.53 -12.10 11.86
C ARG A 81 4.01 -10.88 12.64
N SER A 82 4.55 -9.88 11.97
CA SER A 82 4.97 -8.61 12.57
C SER A 82 3.83 -7.78 13.19
N ASN A 83 2.58 -8.16 12.93
CA ASN A 83 1.40 -7.52 13.55
C ASN A 83 0.90 -8.22 14.82
N TYR A 84 1.63 -9.23 15.30
CA TYR A 84 1.34 -9.92 16.55
C TYR A 84 2.53 -9.81 17.50
N ALA A 85 2.23 -9.75 18.80
CA ALA A 85 3.25 -9.88 19.82
C ALA A 85 3.88 -11.29 19.79
N CYS A 86 5.17 -11.39 20.03
CA CYS A 86 5.91 -12.64 20.00
C CYS A 86 6.27 -13.06 21.45
N LEU A 87 5.61 -14.08 21.97
CA LEU A 87 5.85 -14.57 23.33
C LEU A 87 7.29 -15.06 23.54
N HIS A 88 7.90 -15.68 22.53
CA HIS A 88 9.31 -16.05 22.58
C HIS A 88 10.21 -14.83 22.81
N ARG A 89 10.01 -13.74 22.04
CA ARG A 89 10.80 -12.50 22.17
C ARG A 89 10.56 -11.79 23.50
N ILE A 90 9.36 -11.90 24.05
CA ILE A 90 8.97 -11.28 25.32
C ILE A 90 9.57 -12.02 26.51
N ARG A 91 9.53 -13.36 26.52
CA ARG A 91 9.93 -14.22 27.64
C ARG A 91 11.42 -14.57 27.64
N GLU A 92 11.98 -14.86 26.47
CA GLU A 92 13.41 -15.24 26.34
C GLU A 92 14.32 -14.08 25.95
N GLY A 93 13.75 -12.93 25.58
CA GLY A 93 14.47 -11.73 25.20
C GLY A 93 14.90 -11.73 23.73
N VAL A 94 15.50 -10.62 23.32
CA VAL A 94 16.18 -10.48 22.03
C VAL A 94 17.63 -10.84 22.28
N PRO A 95 18.26 -11.71 21.49
CA PRO A 95 19.72 -11.76 21.42
C PRO A 95 20.17 -10.39 20.92
N ASP A 96 20.64 -9.51 21.82
CA ASP A 96 20.94 -8.13 21.49
C ASP A 96 22.16 -8.08 20.57
N ASP A 97 22.11 -7.19 19.59
CA ASP A 97 23.25 -6.89 18.69
C ASP A 97 24.48 -6.34 19.42
N GLN A 98 24.35 -5.99 20.72
CA GLN A 98 25.41 -5.41 21.53
C GLN A 98 25.89 -6.29 22.71
N GLY A 99 25.39 -7.54 22.84
CA GLY A 99 25.89 -8.44 23.90
C GLY A 99 25.42 -8.07 25.31
N VAL A 100 24.47 -7.18 25.46
CA VAL A 100 23.87 -6.79 26.74
C VAL A 100 22.64 -7.64 26.96
N LEU A 101 22.68 -8.51 27.97
CA LEU A 101 21.46 -9.08 28.56
C LEU A 101 20.57 -7.91 28.97
N VAL A 102 19.45 -7.77 28.27
CA VAL A 102 18.33 -6.86 28.48
C VAL A 102 18.50 -5.89 29.67
N ASP A 103 19.33 -4.86 29.51
CA ASP A 103 19.13 -3.66 30.29
C ASP A 103 17.96 -2.90 29.67
N VAL A 104 16.84 -2.89 30.39
CA VAL A 104 15.71 -2.03 30.07
C VAL A 104 16.26 -0.61 29.97
N PRO A 105 16.15 0.08 28.81
CA PRO A 105 16.69 1.43 28.70
C PRO A 105 16.18 2.27 29.84
N GLU A 106 17.06 2.85 30.66
CA GLU A 106 16.66 3.76 31.74
C GLU A 106 15.96 4.96 31.11
N GLY A 107 14.67 5.18 31.47
CA GLY A 107 13.88 6.30 30.99
C GLY A 107 12.49 5.92 30.50
N SER A 108 11.82 6.86 29.81
CA SER A 108 10.44 6.71 29.32
C SER A 108 10.30 5.56 28.30
N MET A 109 11.33 5.27 27.52
CA MET A 109 11.33 4.23 26.48
C MET A 109 11.33 2.81 27.11
N GLY A 110 12.09 2.60 28.18
CA GLY A 110 12.08 1.33 28.90
C GLY A 110 10.75 1.02 29.57
N LYS A 111 10.08 2.03 30.12
CA LYS A 111 8.74 1.87 30.70
C LYS A 111 7.73 1.43 29.64
N GLN A 112 7.77 2.01 28.44
CA GLN A 112 6.87 1.64 27.36
C GLN A 112 7.11 0.21 26.82
N VAL A 113 8.35 -0.27 26.80
CA VAL A 113 8.64 -1.69 26.45
C VAL A 113 8.08 -2.63 27.51
N LEU A 114 8.25 -2.30 28.80
CA LEU A 114 7.69 -3.09 29.90
C LEU A 114 6.16 -3.10 29.87
N GLU A 115 5.52 -1.99 29.54
CA GLU A 115 4.07 -1.89 29.37
C GLU A 115 3.57 -2.78 28.21
N LEU A 116 4.27 -2.77 27.07
CA LEU A 116 3.96 -3.66 25.95
C LEU A 116 4.13 -5.15 26.29
N ARG A 117 5.18 -5.49 27.05
CA ARG A 117 5.40 -6.87 27.50
C ARG A 117 4.31 -7.32 28.49
N ALA A 118 3.97 -6.49 29.47
CA ALA A 118 2.92 -6.78 30.43
C ALA A 118 1.55 -6.96 29.74
N TRP A 119 1.23 -6.07 28.79
CA TRP A 119 0.04 -6.19 27.97
C TRP A 119 0.01 -7.50 27.18
N ALA A 120 1.11 -7.90 26.55
CA ALA A 120 1.15 -9.13 25.76
C ALA A 120 1.02 -10.39 26.63
N GLU A 121 1.56 -10.40 27.85
CA GLU A 121 1.35 -11.50 28.80
C GLU A 121 -0.12 -11.55 29.27
N GLU A 122 -0.74 -10.40 29.56
CA GLU A 122 -2.17 -10.33 29.87
C GLU A 122 -3.03 -10.88 28.71
N GLN A 123 -2.67 -10.56 27.45
CA GLN A 123 -3.33 -11.12 26.27
C GLN A 123 -3.17 -12.65 26.20
N ALA A 124 -2.01 -13.19 26.58
CA ALA A 124 -1.77 -14.63 26.55
C ALA A 124 -2.60 -15.35 27.64
N GLU A 125 -2.70 -14.78 28.83
CA GLU A 125 -3.46 -15.34 29.96
C GLU A 125 -4.98 -15.29 29.73
N ASN A 126 -5.48 -14.27 29.02
CA ASN A 126 -6.92 -14.04 28.79
C ASN A 126 -7.40 -14.48 27.40
N ASP A 127 -6.65 -15.33 26.70
CA ASP A 127 -6.95 -15.79 25.33
C ASP A 127 -7.17 -14.62 24.31
N GLY A 128 -6.49 -13.51 24.54
CA GLY A 128 -6.53 -12.34 23.67
C GLY A 128 -5.83 -12.58 22.32
N THR A 129 -5.96 -11.63 21.42
CA THR A 129 -5.42 -11.73 20.05
C THR A 129 -3.94 -11.39 19.95
N GLY A 130 -3.40 -10.60 20.87
CA GLY A 130 -2.02 -10.10 20.83
C GLY A 130 -1.71 -9.22 19.62
N GLU A 131 -2.74 -8.65 18.98
CA GLU A 131 -2.61 -7.84 17.79
C GLU A 131 -2.10 -6.43 18.10
N ARG A 132 -1.21 -5.93 17.22
CA ARG A 132 -0.58 -4.61 17.34
C ARG A 132 -1.58 -3.47 17.50
N ASP A 133 -2.72 -3.55 16.82
CA ASP A 133 -3.72 -2.48 16.78
C ASP A 133 -4.42 -2.30 18.15
N HIS A 134 -4.41 -3.33 18.99
CA HIS A 134 -4.95 -3.31 20.35
C HIS A 134 -3.90 -3.01 21.43
N ALA A 135 -2.63 -2.88 21.02
CA ALA A 135 -1.54 -2.65 21.96
C ALA A 135 -1.53 -1.20 22.51
N PRO A 136 -0.99 -0.98 23.71
CA PRO A 136 -0.75 0.36 24.24
C PRO A 136 0.01 1.25 23.26
N ARG A 137 -0.10 2.57 23.39
CA ARG A 137 0.56 3.53 22.49
C ARG A 137 2.06 3.25 22.37
N HIS A 138 2.53 3.08 21.17
CA HIS A 138 3.91 2.72 20.87
C HIS A 138 4.38 3.31 19.54
N THR A 139 5.70 3.32 19.33
CA THR A 139 6.33 3.59 18.03
C THR A 139 6.69 2.28 17.34
N ASP A 140 6.93 2.30 16.02
CA ASP A 140 7.40 1.13 15.27
C ASP A 140 8.69 0.54 15.84
N ARG A 141 9.57 1.39 16.37
CA ARG A 141 10.82 0.97 17.02
C ARG A 141 10.55 0.17 18.31
N LEU A 142 9.59 0.60 19.11
CA LEU A 142 9.20 -0.10 20.34
C LEU A 142 8.46 -1.41 20.02
N TRP A 143 7.56 -1.40 19.03
CA TRP A 143 6.85 -2.60 18.61
C TRP A 143 7.80 -3.72 18.15
N ARG A 144 8.86 -3.39 17.41
CA ARG A 144 9.89 -4.35 17.01
C ARG A 144 10.62 -5.03 18.16
N GLN A 145 10.54 -4.51 19.40
CA GLN A 145 11.11 -5.16 20.57
C GLN A 145 10.26 -6.32 21.10
N VAL A 146 8.98 -6.36 20.73
CA VAL A 146 8.02 -7.37 21.18
C VAL A 146 7.42 -8.19 20.04
N SER A 147 7.79 -7.96 18.79
CA SER A 147 7.31 -8.65 17.59
C SER A 147 8.44 -9.22 16.75
N VAL A 148 8.13 -10.15 15.86
CA VAL A 148 9.08 -10.74 14.90
C VAL A 148 8.54 -10.69 13.49
N SER A 149 9.42 -10.60 12.50
CA SER A 149 9.06 -10.79 11.09
C SER A 149 8.79 -12.28 10.79
N ALA A 150 8.18 -12.57 9.64
CA ALA A 150 7.99 -13.95 9.20
C ALA A 150 9.32 -14.71 9.04
N ARG A 151 10.38 -14.00 8.63
CA ARG A 151 11.72 -14.56 8.42
C ARG A 151 12.46 -14.86 9.73
N GLU A 152 12.25 -14.04 10.77
CA GLU A 152 12.84 -14.24 12.10
C GLU A 152 12.10 -15.27 12.95
N CYS A 153 10.87 -15.63 12.56
CA CYS A 153 10.03 -16.54 13.33
C CYS A 153 10.51 -17.99 13.18
N LEU A 154 10.61 -18.70 14.31
CA LEU A 154 11.01 -20.10 14.34
C LEU A 154 9.95 -21.06 13.75
N GLY A 155 8.70 -20.59 13.64
CA GLY A 155 7.56 -21.44 13.30
C GLY A 155 7.08 -22.29 14.47
N ARG A 156 5.83 -22.78 14.38
CA ARG A 156 5.14 -23.50 15.47
C ARG A 156 5.93 -24.68 16.02
N SER A 157 6.48 -25.51 15.14
CA SER A 157 7.13 -26.77 15.54
C SER A 157 8.48 -26.62 16.27
N ARG A 158 9.14 -25.46 16.09
CA ARG A 158 10.47 -25.19 16.67
C ARG A 158 10.43 -24.17 17.80
N CYS A 159 9.32 -23.46 17.98
CA CYS A 159 9.17 -22.44 19.01
C CYS A 159 8.61 -23.07 20.30
N ALA A 160 9.28 -22.85 21.44
CA ALA A 160 8.78 -23.33 22.74
C ALA A 160 7.38 -22.82 23.10
N PHE A 161 6.98 -21.67 22.50
CA PHE A 161 5.67 -21.01 22.72
C PHE A 161 4.76 -21.16 21.48
N GLY A 162 5.01 -22.16 20.63
CA GLY A 162 4.29 -22.34 19.37
C GLY A 162 2.78 -22.53 19.54
N ASP A 163 2.36 -23.25 20.56
CA ASP A 163 0.96 -23.53 20.84
C ASP A 163 0.22 -22.34 21.49
N GLU A 164 0.93 -21.48 22.22
CA GLU A 164 0.38 -20.25 22.80
C GLU A 164 0.49 -19.05 21.83
N CYS A 165 1.15 -19.23 20.68
CA CYS A 165 1.51 -18.16 19.75
C CYS A 165 0.28 -17.48 19.16
N PHE A 166 0.15 -16.17 19.32
CA PHE A 166 -0.96 -15.37 18.77
C PHE A 166 -1.09 -15.52 17.24
N ALA A 167 0.03 -15.48 16.51
CA ALA A 167 0.01 -15.61 15.05
C ALA A 167 -0.41 -17.03 14.61
N GLU A 168 0.01 -18.09 15.32
CA GLU A 168 -0.43 -19.46 15.00
C GLU A 168 -1.90 -19.66 15.34
N ARG A 169 -2.37 -19.17 16.49
CA ARG A 169 -3.80 -19.21 16.84
C ARG A 169 -4.67 -18.44 15.83
N ALA A 170 -4.18 -17.30 15.31
CA ALA A 170 -4.87 -16.59 14.24
C ALA A 170 -4.95 -17.43 12.93
N ARG A 171 -3.89 -18.18 12.61
CA ARG A 171 -3.88 -19.10 11.47
C ARG A 171 -4.83 -20.28 11.66
N ASP A 172 -4.87 -20.87 12.86
CA ASP A 172 -5.79 -21.94 13.19
C ASP A 172 -7.25 -21.48 13.01
N ARG A 173 -7.59 -20.30 13.57
CA ARG A 173 -8.92 -19.68 13.35
C ARG A 173 -9.23 -19.43 11.89
N ALA A 174 -8.26 -18.94 11.12
CA ALA A 174 -8.42 -18.75 9.67
C ALA A 174 -8.64 -20.08 8.92
N ALA A 175 -7.97 -21.15 9.35
CA ALA A 175 -8.15 -22.48 8.77
C ALA A 175 -9.54 -23.08 9.04
N GLU A 176 -10.19 -22.70 10.14
CA GLU A 176 -11.53 -23.13 10.51
C GLU A 176 -12.64 -22.22 9.94
N SER A 177 -12.27 -21.04 9.40
CA SER A 177 -13.23 -20.03 8.93
C SER A 177 -13.49 -20.15 7.42
N GLN A 178 -14.72 -19.82 7.04
CA GLN A 178 -15.15 -19.74 5.64
C GLN A 178 -14.67 -18.45 4.96
N LEU A 179 -14.68 -17.34 5.69
CA LEU A 179 -14.22 -16.05 5.23
C LEU A 179 -12.93 -15.65 5.96
N VAL A 180 -11.87 -15.33 5.20
CA VAL A 180 -10.61 -14.84 5.75
C VAL A 180 -10.37 -13.41 5.30
N ILE A 181 -10.26 -12.49 6.25
CA ILE A 181 -9.92 -11.09 5.99
C ILE A 181 -8.41 -10.90 6.14
N THR A 182 -7.78 -10.35 5.13
CA THR A 182 -6.33 -10.09 5.13
C THR A 182 -5.99 -8.76 4.45
N ASN A 183 -4.73 -8.51 4.15
CA ASN A 183 -4.28 -7.36 3.38
C ASN A 183 -3.55 -7.77 2.09
N HIS A 184 -3.41 -6.81 1.17
CA HIS A 184 -2.75 -7.04 -0.12
C HIS A 184 -1.32 -7.56 0.03
N SER A 185 -0.57 -7.14 1.06
CA SER A 185 0.82 -7.58 1.26
C SER A 185 0.89 -9.06 1.65
N LEU A 186 -0.02 -9.53 2.53
CA LEU A 186 -0.05 -10.94 2.89
C LEU A 186 -0.51 -11.81 1.72
N LEU A 187 -1.50 -11.35 0.95
CA LEU A 187 -1.92 -12.01 -0.30
C LEU A 187 -0.77 -12.10 -1.31
N ALA A 188 0.06 -11.04 -1.42
CA ALA A 188 1.24 -11.04 -2.30
C ALA A 188 2.28 -12.08 -1.86
N ILE A 189 2.60 -12.14 -0.59
CA ILE A 189 3.55 -13.13 -0.04
C ILE A 189 3.04 -14.55 -0.26
N ASP A 190 1.77 -14.79 0.00
CA ASP A 190 1.14 -16.10 -0.15
C ASP A 190 1.08 -16.55 -1.61
N ALA A 191 0.43 -15.77 -2.46
CA ALA A 191 0.15 -16.15 -3.84
C ALA A 191 1.34 -15.94 -4.79
N ILE A 192 2.10 -14.84 -4.62
CA ILE A 192 3.13 -14.45 -5.60
C ILE A 192 4.51 -14.98 -5.20
N GLU A 193 4.89 -14.89 -3.93
CA GLU A 193 6.16 -15.45 -3.45
C GLU A 193 6.06 -16.96 -3.18
N GLY A 194 4.84 -17.49 -3.09
CA GLY A 194 4.59 -18.93 -2.88
C GLY A 194 4.92 -19.39 -1.45
N VAL A 195 4.90 -18.46 -0.48
CA VAL A 195 5.06 -18.79 0.94
C VAL A 195 3.68 -19.01 1.55
N PRO A 196 3.24 -20.22 1.89
CA PRO A 196 1.88 -20.50 2.33
C PRO A 196 1.58 -19.82 3.67
N MET A 197 0.96 -18.65 3.59
CA MET A 197 0.59 -17.80 4.73
C MET A 197 -0.90 -17.88 5.04
N ILE A 198 -1.73 -18.05 4.01
CA ILE A 198 -3.20 -18.11 4.09
C ILE A 198 -3.62 -19.58 3.94
N PRO A 199 -4.60 -20.07 4.72
CA PRO A 199 -5.17 -21.41 4.49
C PRO A 199 -5.72 -21.54 3.08
N GLU A 200 -5.75 -22.74 2.52
CA GLU A 200 -6.22 -23.00 1.15
C GLU A 200 -7.56 -22.33 0.85
N TYR A 201 -7.63 -21.64 -0.29
CA TYR A 201 -8.80 -20.86 -0.73
C TYR A 201 -8.99 -20.98 -2.24
N ASP A 202 -10.20 -20.71 -2.73
CA ASP A 202 -10.56 -20.79 -4.15
C ASP A 202 -10.88 -19.42 -4.73
N VAL A 203 -11.38 -18.49 -3.91
CA VAL A 203 -11.90 -17.21 -4.32
C VAL A 203 -11.20 -16.09 -3.57
N VAL A 204 -10.91 -15.01 -4.28
CA VAL A 204 -10.31 -13.80 -3.70
C VAL A 204 -11.11 -12.56 -4.09
N VAL A 205 -11.42 -11.74 -3.11
CA VAL A 205 -11.90 -10.36 -3.32
C VAL A 205 -10.78 -9.40 -2.97
N VAL A 206 -10.34 -8.60 -3.92
CA VAL A 206 -9.34 -7.57 -3.74
C VAL A 206 -10.05 -6.23 -3.61
N ASP A 207 -10.22 -5.74 -2.39
CA ASP A 207 -10.83 -4.43 -2.14
C ASP A 207 -9.77 -3.33 -2.24
N GLU A 208 -10.18 -2.15 -2.74
CA GLU A 208 -9.28 -1.07 -3.17
C GLU A 208 -8.19 -1.56 -4.15
N ALA A 209 -8.64 -2.34 -5.13
CA ALA A 209 -7.79 -3.05 -6.09
C ALA A 209 -6.84 -2.15 -6.88
N HIS A 210 -7.11 -0.84 -6.96
CA HIS A 210 -6.22 0.14 -7.56
C HIS A 210 -4.83 0.22 -6.87
N GLU A 211 -4.72 -0.26 -5.63
CA GLU A 211 -3.43 -0.30 -4.90
C GLU A 211 -2.69 -1.64 -5.04
N VAL A 212 -3.35 -2.69 -5.52
CA VAL A 212 -2.81 -4.06 -5.45
C VAL A 212 -1.45 -4.22 -6.14
N THR A 213 -1.29 -3.65 -7.33
CA THR A 213 -0.01 -3.72 -8.08
C THR A 213 1.14 -3.01 -7.36
N ALA A 214 0.84 -1.87 -6.72
CA ALA A 214 1.84 -1.15 -5.92
C ALA A 214 2.22 -1.93 -4.66
N ARG A 215 1.25 -2.55 -3.98
CA ARG A 215 1.49 -3.37 -2.78
C ARG A 215 2.25 -4.64 -3.11
N ILE A 216 1.93 -5.32 -4.21
CA ILE A 216 2.68 -6.49 -4.68
C ILE A 216 4.11 -6.10 -5.05
N THR A 217 4.29 -4.99 -5.78
CA THR A 217 5.62 -4.48 -6.10
C THR A 217 6.43 -4.20 -4.83
N GLN A 218 5.82 -3.57 -3.83
CA GLN A 218 6.46 -3.27 -2.54
C GLN A 218 6.84 -4.55 -1.78
N ALA A 219 5.97 -5.56 -1.76
CA ALA A 219 6.25 -6.84 -1.12
C ALA A 219 7.40 -7.59 -1.80
N ALA A 220 7.48 -7.51 -3.13
CA ALA A 220 8.53 -8.13 -3.94
C ALA A 220 9.81 -7.25 -4.10
N THR A 221 9.93 -6.15 -3.33
CA THR A 221 11.11 -5.30 -3.33
C THR A 221 12.08 -5.78 -2.26
N ASP A 222 13.29 -6.15 -2.67
CA ASP A 222 14.37 -6.46 -1.75
C ASP A 222 15.29 -5.25 -1.56
N GLU A 223 15.80 -5.11 -0.34
CA GLU A 223 16.69 -4.02 0.06
C GLU A 223 17.97 -4.61 0.68
N LEU A 224 19.12 -4.03 0.36
CA LEU A 224 20.43 -4.44 0.88
C LEU A 224 21.26 -3.20 1.22
N SER A 225 21.61 -3.05 2.49
CA SER A 225 22.56 -2.05 2.97
C SER A 225 23.79 -2.71 3.56
N THR A 226 24.88 -1.95 3.69
CA THR A 226 26.09 -2.39 4.40
C THR A 226 25.74 -2.87 5.81
N GLY A 227 24.91 -2.12 6.54
CA GLY A 227 24.48 -2.48 7.89
C GLY A 227 23.67 -3.78 7.98
N ASP A 228 23.02 -4.23 6.91
CA ASP A 228 22.32 -5.53 6.88
C ASP A 228 23.35 -6.67 6.83
N VAL A 229 24.37 -6.54 6.00
CA VAL A 229 25.46 -7.52 5.87
C VAL A 229 26.25 -7.63 7.18
N GLU A 230 26.68 -6.50 7.77
CA GLU A 230 27.39 -6.46 9.06
C GLU A 230 26.59 -7.09 10.19
N ARG A 231 25.27 -6.83 10.26
CA ARG A 231 24.42 -7.45 11.29
C ARG A 231 24.32 -8.96 11.12
N ALA A 232 24.18 -9.42 9.88
CA ALA A 232 24.17 -10.85 9.58
C ALA A 232 25.50 -11.52 9.97
N ALA A 233 26.62 -10.90 9.61
CA ALA A 233 27.96 -11.37 9.96
C ALA A 233 28.14 -11.47 11.48
N ARG A 234 27.88 -10.39 12.24
CA ARG A 234 28.00 -10.37 13.72
C ARG A 234 27.13 -11.43 14.40
N ARG A 235 25.92 -11.67 13.91
CA ARG A 235 25.06 -12.74 14.46
C ARG A 235 25.60 -14.12 14.14
N ALA A 236 26.16 -14.32 12.95
CA ALA A 236 26.75 -15.59 12.52
C ALA A 236 28.03 -15.94 13.30
N GLN A 237 28.89 -14.97 13.69
CA GLN A 237 30.12 -15.16 14.46
C GLN A 237 29.92 -15.99 15.74
N ARG A 238 28.73 -15.99 16.34
CA ARG A 238 28.43 -16.79 17.53
C ARG A 238 28.24 -18.28 17.24
N TRP A 239 28.03 -18.64 15.99
CA TRP A 239 27.64 -19.99 15.56
C TRP A 239 28.60 -20.60 14.55
N VAL A 240 29.42 -19.80 13.90
CA VAL A 240 30.42 -20.21 12.90
C VAL A 240 31.81 -20.12 13.53
N GLU A 241 32.51 -21.25 13.57
CA GLU A 241 33.83 -21.33 14.23
C GLU A 241 34.99 -20.86 13.32
N GLY A 242 34.78 -20.77 12.03
CA GLY A 242 35.77 -20.37 11.02
C GLY A 242 35.81 -18.87 10.75
N SER A 243 36.52 -18.46 9.68
CA SER A 243 36.62 -17.05 9.24
C SER A 243 35.45 -16.60 8.39
N GLU A 244 34.51 -17.48 8.06
CA GLU A 244 33.47 -17.21 7.07
C GLU A 244 32.52 -16.07 7.48
N ALA A 245 32.33 -15.87 8.78
CA ALA A 245 31.57 -14.73 9.30
C ALA A 245 32.36 -13.42 9.22
N ASP A 246 33.69 -13.48 9.43
CA ASP A 246 34.59 -12.34 9.27
C ASP A 246 34.73 -11.97 7.78
N ASP A 247 34.83 -12.97 6.90
CA ASP A 247 34.83 -12.76 5.44
C ASP A 247 33.54 -12.06 4.96
N LEU A 248 32.41 -12.36 5.60
CA LEU A 248 31.12 -11.68 5.30
C LEU A 248 31.14 -10.23 5.82
N ASP A 249 31.76 -9.95 6.96
CA ASP A 249 31.91 -8.58 7.47
C ASP A 249 32.86 -7.77 6.58
N ASP A 250 33.97 -8.37 6.11
CA ASP A 250 34.87 -7.74 5.14
C ASP A 250 34.18 -7.43 3.82
N ALA A 251 33.28 -8.31 3.36
CA ALA A 251 32.48 -8.08 2.17
C ALA A 251 31.49 -6.90 2.34
N ALA A 252 31.01 -6.61 3.56
CA ALA A 252 30.23 -5.42 3.86
C ALA A 252 31.02 -4.13 3.59
N GLY A 253 32.30 -4.10 3.94
CA GLY A 253 33.22 -2.98 3.66
C GLY A 253 33.41 -2.75 2.15
N ALA A 254 33.51 -3.83 1.36
CA ALA A 254 33.57 -3.72 -0.11
C ALA A 254 32.26 -3.12 -0.69
N LEU A 255 31.11 -3.55 -0.17
CA LEU A 255 29.81 -3.01 -0.56
C LEU A 255 29.68 -1.52 -0.18
N GLU A 256 30.15 -1.11 0.99
CA GLU A 256 30.17 0.30 1.41
C GLU A 256 30.99 1.16 0.44
N GLY A 257 32.20 0.70 0.08
CA GLY A 257 33.05 1.39 -0.89
C GLY A 257 32.40 1.55 -2.26
N ALA A 258 31.74 0.51 -2.77
CA ALA A 258 31.06 0.54 -4.05
C ALA A 258 29.81 1.44 -4.01
N LEU A 259 29.03 1.40 -2.93
CA LEU A 259 27.88 2.29 -2.73
C LEU A 259 28.28 3.75 -2.66
N ALA A 260 29.38 4.07 -1.99
CA ALA A 260 29.89 5.45 -1.89
C ALA A 260 30.24 6.04 -3.27
N GLN A 261 30.67 5.22 -4.23
CA GLN A 261 31.03 5.64 -5.58
C GLN A 261 29.85 5.65 -6.55
N SER A 262 28.75 4.97 -6.24
CA SER A 262 27.54 4.94 -7.07
C SER A 262 26.72 6.22 -6.92
N GLU A 263 26.04 6.65 -7.96
CA GLU A 263 25.08 7.79 -7.85
C GLU A 263 23.72 7.30 -7.37
N PRO A 264 22.97 8.15 -6.58
CA PRO A 264 21.59 7.85 -6.22
C PRO A 264 20.68 7.74 -7.44
N GLY A 265 19.67 6.88 -7.37
CA GLY A 265 18.70 6.66 -8.44
C GLY A 265 18.88 5.35 -9.16
N ARG A 266 18.24 5.22 -10.32
CA ARG A 266 18.21 3.98 -11.09
C ARG A 266 19.57 3.61 -11.67
N ILE A 267 19.90 2.33 -11.59
CA ILE A 267 21.10 1.72 -12.14
C ILE A 267 20.70 0.94 -13.39
N ASP A 268 20.97 1.51 -14.58
CA ASP A 268 20.65 0.85 -15.87
C ASP A 268 21.65 -0.22 -16.28
N ARG A 269 22.87 -0.12 -15.77
CA ARG A 269 23.94 -1.10 -15.89
C ARG A 269 24.76 -1.07 -14.61
N ILE A 270 24.94 -2.21 -14.01
CA ILE A 270 25.69 -2.30 -12.75
C ILE A 270 27.15 -1.92 -13.02
N PRO A 271 27.73 -0.90 -12.30
CA PRO A 271 29.15 -0.61 -12.36
C PRO A 271 29.98 -1.81 -11.94
N ALA A 272 31.16 -2.00 -12.53
CA ALA A 272 32.00 -3.17 -12.29
C ALA A 272 32.32 -3.36 -10.77
N ASP A 273 32.69 -2.27 -10.09
CA ASP A 273 33.03 -2.31 -8.66
C ASP A 273 31.82 -2.73 -7.80
N LEU A 274 30.62 -2.32 -8.19
CA LEU A 274 29.38 -2.71 -7.50
C LEU A 274 29.02 -4.17 -7.81
N ALA A 275 29.20 -4.62 -9.05
CA ALA A 275 28.97 -6.01 -9.43
C ALA A 275 29.93 -6.94 -8.65
N ASP A 276 31.21 -6.58 -8.58
CA ASP A 276 32.21 -7.34 -7.83
C ASP A 276 31.89 -7.39 -6.34
N ALA A 277 31.48 -6.27 -5.74
CA ALA A 277 31.07 -6.21 -4.33
C ALA A 277 29.83 -7.08 -4.04
N LEU A 278 28.82 -7.07 -4.92
CA LEU A 278 27.63 -7.93 -4.78
C LEU A 278 27.98 -9.42 -4.88
N VAL A 279 28.88 -9.78 -5.80
CA VAL A 279 29.37 -11.15 -5.94
C VAL A 279 30.13 -11.57 -4.68
N LEU A 280 30.97 -10.68 -4.13
CA LEU A 280 31.72 -10.95 -2.91
C LEU A 280 30.78 -11.17 -1.70
N VAL A 281 29.78 -10.31 -1.51
CA VAL A 281 28.76 -10.48 -0.46
C VAL A 281 28.00 -11.80 -0.63
N ARG A 282 27.56 -12.11 -1.84
CA ARG A 282 26.87 -13.36 -2.15
C ARG A 282 27.71 -14.58 -1.80
N ASP A 283 28.96 -14.61 -2.25
CA ASP A 283 29.82 -15.77 -2.09
C ASP A 283 30.27 -15.95 -0.64
N ALA A 284 30.56 -14.85 0.09
CA ALA A 284 30.84 -14.87 1.52
C ALA A 284 29.62 -15.34 2.34
N ALA A 285 28.42 -14.84 2.00
CA ALA A 285 27.18 -15.29 2.63
C ALA A 285 26.92 -16.80 2.38
N ARG A 286 27.19 -17.29 1.17
CA ARG A 286 27.08 -18.72 0.83
C ARG A 286 28.07 -19.57 1.64
N ALA A 287 29.31 -19.14 1.76
CA ALA A 287 30.33 -19.82 2.56
C ALA A 287 29.90 -19.86 4.03
N CYS A 288 29.47 -18.72 4.57
CA CYS A 288 28.98 -18.61 5.94
C CYS A 288 27.78 -19.54 6.21
N LEU A 289 26.81 -19.65 5.28
CA LEU A 289 25.68 -20.58 5.38
C LEU A 289 26.13 -22.05 5.43
N GLY A 290 27.19 -22.39 4.71
CA GLY A 290 27.78 -23.72 4.69
C GLY A 290 28.52 -24.09 5.99
N ALA A 291 29.04 -23.10 6.72
CA ALA A 291 29.77 -23.23 7.95
C ALA A 291 28.89 -23.34 9.20
N PHE A 292 27.58 -23.02 9.11
CA PHE A 292 26.68 -23.24 10.25
C PHE A 292 26.62 -24.72 10.64
N PRO A 293 26.64 -25.04 11.96
CA PRO A 293 26.47 -26.42 12.42
C PRO A 293 25.19 -27.06 11.88
N LYS A 294 25.28 -28.33 11.47
CA LYS A 294 24.09 -29.08 11.01
C LYS A 294 23.14 -29.26 12.18
N GLU A 295 21.84 -29.11 11.89
CA GLU A 295 20.79 -29.36 12.89
C GLU A 295 20.85 -30.83 13.34
N GLY A 296 21.17 -31.05 14.64
CA GLY A 296 20.97 -32.35 15.29
C GLY A 296 19.52 -32.52 15.73
N GLU A 297 19.01 -33.74 15.74
CA GLU A 297 17.69 -34.05 16.30
C GLU A 297 17.66 -33.64 17.79
N GLY A 298 16.86 -32.62 18.12
CA GLY A 298 16.62 -32.17 19.49
C GLY A 298 17.24 -30.85 19.91
N ASP A 299 18.04 -30.18 19.07
CA ASP A 299 18.76 -28.94 19.43
C ASP A 299 18.34 -27.77 18.53
N ALA A 300 17.08 -27.31 18.71
CA ALA A 300 16.56 -26.14 18.02
C ALA A 300 16.95 -24.85 18.77
N ASP A 301 18.19 -24.38 18.58
CA ASP A 301 18.58 -23.07 19.07
C ASP A 301 17.99 -21.95 18.19
N ALA A 302 17.13 -21.14 18.83
CA ALA A 302 16.44 -20.05 18.20
C ALA A 302 17.42 -18.98 17.65
N GLY A 303 18.49 -18.68 18.39
CA GLY A 303 19.50 -17.72 17.99
C GLY A 303 20.25 -18.17 16.74
N ARG A 304 20.60 -19.47 16.66
CA ARG A 304 21.25 -20.07 15.49
C ARG A 304 20.35 -20.00 14.26
N SER A 305 19.08 -20.41 14.40
CA SER A 305 18.12 -20.36 13.30
C SER A 305 17.89 -18.93 12.77
N GLN A 306 17.79 -17.95 13.67
CA GLN A 306 17.66 -16.53 13.31
C GLN A 306 18.94 -15.97 12.64
N ALA A 307 20.13 -16.30 13.17
CA ALA A 307 21.39 -15.90 12.55
C ALA A 307 21.53 -16.46 11.13
N ARG A 308 21.25 -17.76 10.96
CA ARG A 308 21.27 -18.42 9.64
C ARG A 308 20.25 -17.80 8.68
N ALA A 309 19.03 -17.48 9.15
CA ALA A 309 17.99 -16.82 8.32
C ALA A 309 18.44 -15.43 7.86
N GLY A 310 19.12 -14.67 8.73
CA GLY A 310 19.68 -13.35 8.35
C GLY A 310 20.76 -13.45 7.27
N VAL A 311 21.66 -14.42 7.36
CA VAL A 311 22.68 -14.67 6.32
C VAL A 311 22.03 -15.16 5.02
N GLN A 312 20.99 -16.01 5.10
CA GLN A 312 20.24 -16.45 3.93
C GLN A 312 19.55 -15.28 3.22
N GLU A 313 19.03 -14.32 3.96
CA GLU A 313 18.41 -13.12 3.40
C GLU A 313 19.45 -12.27 2.65
N VAL A 314 20.60 -12.01 3.25
CA VAL A 314 21.73 -11.31 2.59
C VAL A 314 22.16 -12.04 1.32
N PHE A 315 22.29 -13.38 1.38
CA PHE A 315 22.61 -14.19 0.20
C PHE A 315 21.58 -14.01 -0.93
N ASN A 316 20.30 -14.16 -0.62
CA ASN A 316 19.22 -14.07 -1.62
C ASN A 316 19.17 -12.67 -2.27
N HIS A 317 19.30 -11.60 -1.48
CA HIS A 317 19.29 -10.23 -1.98
C HIS A 317 20.52 -9.95 -2.85
N ALA A 318 21.71 -10.33 -2.40
CA ALA A 318 22.94 -10.14 -3.17
C ALA A 318 22.92 -10.95 -4.48
N GLU A 319 22.44 -12.21 -4.45
CA GLU A 319 22.31 -13.05 -5.63
C GLU A 319 21.35 -12.45 -6.66
N ARG A 320 20.16 -11.99 -6.23
CA ARG A 320 19.18 -11.35 -7.11
C ARG A 320 19.72 -10.07 -7.73
N MET A 321 20.37 -9.21 -6.91
CA MET A 321 20.96 -7.95 -7.38
C MET A 321 22.13 -8.18 -8.34
N ALA A 322 23.00 -9.17 -8.07
CA ALA A 322 24.12 -9.52 -8.93
C ALA A 322 23.70 -10.18 -10.25
N ALA A 323 22.50 -10.75 -10.32
CA ALA A 323 22.00 -11.43 -11.52
C ALA A 323 21.67 -10.45 -12.67
N ASP A 324 21.49 -9.16 -12.41
CA ASP A 324 21.23 -8.08 -13.38
C ASP A 324 20.13 -8.46 -14.40
N LEU A 325 19.00 -8.96 -13.90
CA LEU A 325 17.92 -9.45 -14.75
C LEU A 325 17.15 -8.28 -15.40
N GLU A 326 16.85 -8.35 -16.69
CA GLU A 326 16.02 -7.36 -17.39
C GLU A 326 14.59 -7.25 -16.83
N SER A 327 14.12 -8.28 -16.13
CA SER A 327 12.83 -8.30 -15.44
C SER A 327 12.83 -7.53 -14.12
N ASP A 328 14.00 -7.13 -13.63
CA ASP A 328 14.17 -6.40 -12.37
C ASP A 328 14.66 -4.96 -12.62
N VAL A 329 14.33 -4.08 -11.70
CA VAL A 329 14.84 -2.70 -11.66
C VAL A 329 15.69 -2.55 -10.43
N LEU A 330 16.96 -2.19 -10.62
CA LEU A 330 17.91 -1.92 -9.55
C LEU A 330 18.09 -0.40 -9.38
N TRP A 331 18.14 0.06 -8.14
CA TRP A 331 18.44 1.46 -7.84
C TRP A 331 19.12 1.63 -6.50
N ARG A 332 19.91 2.71 -6.36
CA ARG A 332 20.44 3.17 -5.09
C ARG A 332 19.49 4.19 -4.47
N ASN A 333 19.15 3.98 -3.22
CA ASN A 333 18.37 4.89 -2.39
C ASN A 333 19.22 5.46 -1.27
N ASP A 334 19.29 6.79 -1.15
CA ASP A 334 19.99 7.45 -0.05
C ASP A 334 19.04 7.63 1.14
N ARG A 335 19.39 6.99 2.24
CA ARG A 335 18.76 7.22 3.55
C ARG A 335 19.68 8.07 4.42
N GLU A 336 19.09 8.80 5.35
CA GLU A 336 19.87 9.46 6.40
C GLU A 336 20.73 8.43 7.15
N PRO A 337 21.97 8.77 7.55
CA PRO A 337 22.84 7.84 8.28
C PRO A 337 22.17 7.23 9.52
N ALA A 338 21.35 8.02 10.23
CA ALA A 338 20.56 7.54 11.37
C ALA A 338 19.52 6.46 11.02
N ARG A 339 19.21 6.27 9.72
CA ARG A 339 18.27 5.28 9.18
C ARG A 339 18.96 4.14 8.41
N GLY A 340 20.30 4.00 8.55
CA GLY A 340 21.06 2.93 7.95
C GLY A 340 21.90 3.31 6.71
N GLY A 341 21.89 4.59 6.29
CA GLY A 341 22.72 5.06 5.18
C GLY A 341 22.24 4.58 3.79
N PRO A 342 23.10 4.66 2.76
CA PRO A 342 22.81 4.23 1.41
C PRO A 342 22.45 2.74 1.33
N GLN A 343 21.48 2.40 0.48
CA GLN A 343 21.09 1.02 0.25
C GLN A 343 20.79 0.79 -1.23
N LEU A 344 20.97 -0.45 -1.66
CA LEU A 344 20.43 -0.94 -2.92
C LEU A 344 19.01 -1.46 -2.73
N CYS A 345 18.20 -1.25 -3.74
CA CYS A 345 16.85 -1.79 -3.82
C CYS A 345 16.69 -2.46 -5.18
N VAL A 346 16.03 -3.61 -5.20
CA VAL A 346 15.65 -4.31 -6.43
C VAL A 346 14.17 -4.67 -6.38
N ALA A 347 13.44 -4.38 -7.45
CA ALA A 347 12.03 -4.72 -7.56
C ALA A 347 11.70 -5.23 -8.96
N PRO A 348 10.65 -6.06 -9.13
CA PRO A 348 10.23 -6.48 -10.45
C PRO A 348 9.75 -5.28 -11.27
N LEU A 349 10.21 -5.21 -12.51
CA LEU A 349 9.78 -4.21 -13.49
C LEU A 349 8.25 -4.22 -13.63
N GLN A 350 7.64 -5.41 -13.65
CA GLN A 350 6.21 -5.63 -13.76
C GLN A 350 5.76 -6.80 -12.90
N VAL A 351 4.57 -6.72 -12.33
CA VAL A 351 3.99 -7.76 -11.46
C VAL A 351 2.82 -8.50 -12.10
N TRP A 352 2.35 -8.06 -13.27
CA TRP A 352 1.19 -8.65 -13.93
C TRP A 352 1.42 -10.12 -14.35
N GLY A 353 2.64 -10.49 -14.78
CA GLY A 353 2.99 -11.86 -15.12
C GLY A 353 2.83 -12.82 -13.94
N PRO A 354 3.56 -12.58 -12.82
CA PRO A 354 3.37 -13.36 -11.59
C PRO A 354 1.92 -13.37 -11.07
N MET A 355 1.18 -12.25 -11.16
CA MET A 355 -0.24 -12.22 -10.80
C MET A 355 -1.06 -13.17 -11.68
N ARG A 356 -0.83 -13.13 -13.00
CA ARG A 356 -1.52 -14.02 -13.94
C ARG A 356 -1.23 -15.49 -13.63
N ASP A 357 0.06 -15.83 -13.51
CA ASP A 357 0.50 -17.23 -13.44
C ASP A 357 0.24 -17.87 -12.08
N LYS A 358 0.29 -17.10 -10.98
CA LYS A 358 0.25 -17.66 -9.63
C LYS A 358 -1.02 -17.33 -8.84
N LEU A 359 -1.78 -16.32 -9.28
CA LEU A 359 -3.03 -15.94 -8.61
C LEU A 359 -4.25 -16.20 -9.50
N LEU A 360 -4.25 -15.65 -10.73
CA LEU A 360 -5.45 -15.65 -11.57
C LEU A 360 -5.74 -17.04 -12.17
N ARG A 361 -4.72 -17.84 -12.50
CA ARG A 361 -4.94 -19.20 -13.05
C ARG A 361 -5.64 -20.14 -12.08
N ASP A 362 -5.27 -20.06 -10.81
CA ASP A 362 -5.72 -21.02 -9.80
C ASP A 362 -6.93 -20.54 -9.01
N LYS A 363 -7.26 -19.25 -9.07
CA LYS A 363 -8.26 -18.62 -8.21
C LYS A 363 -9.23 -17.75 -9.01
N THR A 364 -10.48 -17.73 -8.60
CA THR A 364 -11.44 -16.71 -9.08
C THR A 364 -11.18 -15.41 -8.33
N VAL A 365 -10.95 -14.31 -9.05
CA VAL A 365 -10.60 -13.03 -8.43
C VAL A 365 -11.59 -11.93 -8.80
N VAL A 366 -12.14 -11.27 -7.78
CA VAL A 366 -12.97 -10.08 -7.91
C VAL A 366 -12.16 -8.86 -7.46
N PHE A 367 -11.87 -7.97 -8.38
CA PHE A 367 -11.23 -6.69 -8.12
C PHE A 367 -12.28 -5.61 -7.94
N THR A 368 -12.28 -4.91 -6.82
CA THR A 368 -13.25 -3.83 -6.56
C THR A 368 -12.58 -2.56 -6.04
N SER A 369 -13.01 -1.42 -6.55
CA SER A 369 -12.58 -0.10 -6.10
C SER A 369 -13.54 0.98 -6.63
N ALA A 370 -13.42 2.18 -6.07
CA ALA A 370 -14.10 3.36 -6.62
C ALA A 370 -13.46 3.90 -7.91
N THR A 371 -12.25 3.43 -8.27
CA THR A 371 -11.42 3.99 -9.34
C THR A 371 -10.73 2.88 -10.15
N LEU A 372 -11.48 2.14 -10.96
CA LEU A 372 -10.95 1.09 -11.86
C LEU A 372 -11.10 1.44 -13.35
N MET A 373 -12.01 2.37 -13.69
CA MET A 373 -12.14 2.86 -15.05
C MET A 373 -11.26 4.10 -15.26
N LEU A 374 -10.12 3.92 -15.89
CA LEU A 374 -9.22 5.01 -16.23
C LEU A 374 -9.40 5.38 -17.71
N GLY A 375 -9.64 6.67 -17.98
CA GLY A 375 -10.02 7.13 -19.33
C GLY A 375 -11.39 6.64 -19.79
N GLY A 376 -12.22 6.12 -18.88
CA GLY A 376 -13.55 5.59 -19.16
C GLY A 376 -13.59 4.10 -19.52
N ASP A 377 -12.49 3.36 -19.31
CA ASP A 377 -12.42 1.92 -19.60
C ASP A 377 -11.63 1.13 -18.52
N PHE A 378 -11.91 -0.17 -18.39
CA PHE A 378 -11.24 -1.08 -17.45
C PHE A 378 -9.92 -1.64 -17.96
N SER A 379 -9.65 -1.59 -19.26
CA SER A 379 -8.53 -2.30 -19.92
C SER A 379 -7.16 -1.96 -19.32
N VAL A 380 -6.95 -0.71 -18.90
CA VAL A 380 -5.69 -0.27 -18.30
C VAL A 380 -5.44 -0.99 -16.98
N VAL A 381 -6.43 -1.03 -16.09
CA VAL A 381 -6.33 -1.70 -14.79
C VAL A 381 -6.30 -3.23 -14.97
N ALA A 382 -7.14 -3.78 -15.85
CA ALA A 382 -7.14 -5.20 -16.19
C ALA A 382 -5.75 -5.68 -16.61
N SER A 383 -5.12 -4.96 -17.56
CA SER A 383 -3.76 -5.29 -18.02
C SER A 383 -2.72 -5.21 -16.92
N SER A 384 -2.85 -4.25 -15.99
CA SER A 384 -1.90 -4.09 -14.88
C SER A 384 -1.93 -5.23 -13.87
N VAL A 385 -3.04 -5.97 -13.79
CA VAL A 385 -3.21 -7.14 -12.92
C VAL A 385 -3.07 -8.47 -13.66
N GLY A 386 -2.80 -8.47 -14.97
CA GLY A 386 -2.54 -9.68 -15.76
C GLY A 386 -3.73 -10.22 -16.56
N LEU A 387 -4.83 -9.47 -16.65
CA LEU A 387 -5.97 -9.79 -17.50
C LEU A 387 -5.82 -9.13 -18.86
N LYS A 388 -5.95 -9.89 -19.94
CA LYS A 388 -5.79 -9.36 -21.31
C LYS A 388 -7.10 -8.73 -21.81
N PRO A 389 -7.04 -7.58 -22.52
CA PRO A 389 -8.25 -6.98 -23.11
C PRO A 389 -9.00 -7.91 -24.07
N SER A 390 -8.29 -8.80 -24.77
CA SER A 390 -8.87 -9.82 -25.65
C SER A 390 -9.68 -10.91 -24.94
N GLU A 391 -9.49 -11.08 -23.63
CA GLU A 391 -10.20 -12.05 -22.78
C GLU A 391 -11.46 -11.48 -22.14
N ARG A 392 -11.77 -10.20 -22.40
CA ARG A 392 -12.95 -9.53 -21.86
C ARG A 392 -14.25 -10.06 -22.48
N ILE A 393 -15.13 -10.53 -21.63
CA ILE A 393 -16.49 -10.94 -22.04
C ILE A 393 -17.39 -9.70 -22.08
N PRO A 394 -18.13 -9.44 -23.17
CA PRO A 394 -19.09 -8.36 -23.25
C PRO A 394 -20.20 -8.52 -22.19
N THR A 395 -20.72 -7.40 -21.68
CA THR A 395 -21.81 -7.38 -20.68
C THR A 395 -23.17 -7.74 -21.29
N GLU A 396 -23.33 -7.53 -22.61
CA GLU A 396 -24.50 -7.95 -23.37
C GLU A 396 -24.12 -9.07 -24.35
N PRO A 397 -25.01 -10.04 -24.61
CA PRO A 397 -24.74 -11.11 -25.56
C PRO A 397 -24.65 -10.53 -26.99
N VAL A 398 -23.45 -10.22 -27.44
CA VAL A 398 -23.16 -10.00 -28.85
C VAL A 398 -23.01 -11.38 -29.47
N GLY A 399 -23.78 -11.68 -30.51
CA GLY A 399 -23.75 -12.96 -31.18
C GLY A 399 -22.32 -13.45 -31.50
N GLU A 400 -22.14 -14.76 -31.43
CA GLU A 400 -20.88 -15.48 -31.53
C GLU A 400 -19.86 -14.85 -32.49
N VAL A 401 -18.83 -14.20 -31.92
CA VAL A 401 -17.56 -13.96 -32.62
C VAL A 401 -16.51 -14.73 -31.83
N VAL A 402 -16.29 -15.97 -32.24
CA VAL A 402 -15.14 -16.76 -31.79
C VAL A 402 -13.95 -16.26 -32.63
N ASP A 403 -13.09 -15.43 -32.03
CA ASP A 403 -11.79 -15.10 -32.63
C ASP A 403 -10.78 -16.19 -32.22
N GLU A 404 -10.47 -17.08 -33.15
CA GLU A 404 -9.54 -18.22 -32.99
C GLU A 404 -8.06 -17.80 -33.05
N SER A 405 -7.68 -16.64 -32.55
CA SER A 405 -6.29 -16.14 -32.66
C SER A 405 -5.38 -16.41 -31.46
N SER A 406 -5.82 -17.18 -30.46
CA SER A 406 -4.95 -17.66 -29.38
C SER A 406 -4.15 -18.89 -29.86
N GLY A 407 -2.83 -18.83 -29.71
CA GLY A 407 -1.97 -20.00 -29.94
C GLY A 407 -2.35 -21.16 -28.98
N PRO A 408 -2.02 -22.40 -29.35
CA PRO A 408 -2.54 -23.61 -28.68
C PRO A 408 -2.12 -23.84 -27.21
N ASP A 409 -1.30 -22.95 -26.62
CA ASP A 409 -0.71 -23.14 -25.26
C ASP A 409 -1.02 -22.02 -24.25
N GLU A 410 -1.80 -20.98 -24.60
CA GLU A 410 -2.12 -19.92 -23.66
C GLU A 410 -3.51 -20.10 -23.06
N GLU A 411 -3.57 -20.37 -21.75
CA GLU A 411 -4.80 -20.44 -20.99
C GLU A 411 -5.52 -19.08 -20.99
N VAL A 412 -6.75 -19.08 -21.50
CA VAL A 412 -7.62 -17.89 -21.53
C VAL A 412 -8.19 -17.68 -20.14
N LEU A 413 -8.01 -16.46 -19.59
CA LEU A 413 -8.58 -16.06 -18.30
C LEU A 413 -9.73 -15.07 -18.56
N PRO A 414 -10.96 -15.56 -18.74
CA PRO A 414 -12.08 -14.73 -19.08
C PRO A 414 -12.45 -13.78 -17.92
N TRP A 415 -12.75 -12.53 -18.25
CA TRP A 415 -13.09 -11.52 -17.27
C TRP A 415 -14.20 -10.58 -17.75
N ARG A 416 -14.91 -9.98 -16.79
CA ARG A 416 -15.94 -8.97 -17.02
C ARG A 416 -15.64 -7.70 -16.22
N GLY A 417 -15.97 -6.55 -16.77
CA GLY A 417 -15.91 -5.26 -16.08
C GLY A 417 -17.31 -4.67 -15.95
N ILE A 418 -17.69 -4.25 -14.75
CA ILE A 418 -18.96 -3.59 -14.47
C ILE A 418 -18.76 -2.29 -13.70
N ASP A 419 -19.48 -1.25 -14.09
CA ASP A 419 -19.61 -0.02 -13.33
C ASP A 419 -21.00 0.00 -12.68
N VAL A 420 -21.07 -0.05 -11.37
CA VAL A 420 -22.32 0.02 -10.62
C VAL A 420 -22.75 1.45 -10.33
N GLY A 421 -21.96 2.42 -10.80
CA GLY A 421 -22.23 3.84 -10.64
C GLY A 421 -21.96 4.36 -9.21
N SER A 422 -22.60 5.47 -8.91
CA SER A 422 -22.53 6.14 -7.62
C SER A 422 -23.91 6.61 -7.19
N PRO A 423 -24.23 6.61 -5.89
CA PRO A 423 -25.48 7.18 -5.39
C PRO A 423 -25.49 8.71 -5.46
N PHE A 424 -24.35 9.33 -5.81
CA PHE A 424 -24.19 10.78 -5.81
C PHE A 424 -24.40 11.38 -7.20
N ASP A 425 -25.12 12.50 -7.27
CA ASP A 425 -25.29 13.32 -8.48
C ASP A 425 -24.15 14.35 -8.57
N TYR A 426 -22.96 13.88 -8.98
CA TYR A 426 -21.79 14.74 -9.09
C TYR A 426 -22.00 15.99 -9.94
N GLY A 427 -22.86 15.92 -10.97
CA GLY A 427 -23.17 17.06 -11.82
C GLY A 427 -23.88 18.21 -11.09
N LYS A 428 -24.60 17.90 -9.97
CA LYS A 428 -25.28 18.88 -9.12
C LYS A 428 -24.55 19.17 -7.82
N GLN A 429 -23.72 18.25 -7.36
CA GLN A 429 -23.04 18.33 -6.06
C GLN A 429 -21.63 18.90 -6.15
N ALA A 430 -20.94 18.71 -7.28
CA ALA A 430 -19.53 19.02 -7.38
C ALA A 430 -19.18 19.86 -8.62
N ILE A 431 -18.26 20.81 -8.43
CA ILE A 431 -17.66 21.60 -9.49
C ILE A 431 -16.21 21.18 -9.65
N LEU A 432 -15.80 20.82 -10.86
CA LEU A 432 -14.40 20.70 -11.24
C LEU A 432 -13.93 22.06 -11.78
N TYR A 433 -13.14 22.77 -11.01
CA TYR A 433 -12.50 23.98 -11.43
C TYR A 433 -11.07 23.72 -11.91
N VAL A 434 -10.73 24.18 -13.10
CA VAL A 434 -9.37 24.15 -13.61
C VAL A 434 -8.87 25.57 -13.82
N ALA A 435 -7.84 25.95 -13.06
CA ALA A 435 -7.28 27.29 -13.08
C ALA A 435 -6.45 27.55 -14.37
N ARG A 436 -7.14 27.63 -15.52
CA ARG A 436 -6.54 27.77 -16.85
C ARG A 436 -5.65 29.01 -17.01
N HIS A 437 -5.91 30.06 -16.24
CA HIS A 437 -5.17 31.34 -16.32
C HIS A 437 -3.81 31.28 -15.63
N LEU A 438 -3.56 30.25 -14.79
CA LEU A 438 -2.29 30.10 -14.10
C LEU A 438 -1.18 29.61 -15.05
N PRO A 439 0.09 29.97 -14.76
CA PRO A 439 1.21 29.37 -15.48
C PRO A 439 1.30 27.88 -15.21
N SER A 440 1.79 27.10 -16.18
CA SER A 440 2.05 25.68 -15.96
C SER A 440 3.04 25.46 -14.81
N PRO A 441 2.84 24.45 -13.94
CA PRO A 441 3.72 24.18 -12.81
C PRO A 441 5.17 23.97 -13.26
N GLY A 442 6.09 24.68 -12.62
CA GLY A 442 7.53 24.60 -12.85
C GLY A 442 8.26 23.75 -11.80
N ARG A 443 9.61 23.69 -11.91
CA ARG A 443 10.48 23.00 -10.96
C ARG A 443 10.67 23.76 -9.64
N ASN A 444 10.40 25.06 -9.62
CA ASN A 444 10.72 25.96 -8.49
C ASN A 444 9.61 26.04 -7.41
N GLY A 445 8.69 25.07 -7.36
CA GLY A 445 7.59 25.06 -6.40
C GLY A 445 6.42 25.93 -6.81
N LEU A 446 5.68 26.45 -5.82
CA LEU A 446 4.52 27.33 -6.04
C LEU A 446 4.97 28.76 -6.33
N GLY A 447 4.48 29.31 -7.44
CA GLY A 447 4.69 30.73 -7.76
C GLY A 447 3.65 31.62 -7.09
N LYS A 448 3.89 32.94 -7.12
CA LYS A 448 2.98 33.93 -6.51
C LYS A 448 1.54 33.80 -7.02
N ALA A 449 1.35 33.62 -8.33
CA ALA A 449 0.01 33.49 -8.90
C ALA A 449 -0.77 32.26 -8.37
N GLN A 450 -0.08 31.15 -8.15
CA GLN A 450 -0.70 29.96 -7.54
C GLN A 450 -1.04 30.20 -6.07
N LEU A 451 -0.13 30.85 -5.30
CA LEU A 451 -0.37 31.20 -3.90
C LEU A 451 -1.53 32.19 -3.76
N ASP A 452 -1.61 33.19 -4.62
CA ASP A 452 -2.73 34.15 -4.64
C ASP A 452 -4.06 33.42 -4.90
N GLU A 453 -4.11 32.51 -5.88
CA GLU A 453 -5.31 31.72 -6.18
C GLU A 453 -5.69 30.78 -5.02
N ILE A 454 -4.71 30.13 -4.37
CA ILE A 454 -4.94 29.31 -3.18
C ILE A 454 -5.62 30.11 -2.08
N VAL A 455 -5.06 31.28 -1.74
CA VAL A 455 -5.59 32.15 -0.67
C VAL A 455 -7.00 32.62 -0.99
N GLU A 456 -7.29 33.02 -2.23
CA GLU A 456 -8.61 33.49 -2.64
C GLU A 456 -9.67 32.37 -2.63
N LEU A 457 -9.29 31.14 -2.98
CA LEU A 457 -10.18 29.99 -2.90
C LEU A 457 -10.46 29.58 -1.45
N VAL A 458 -9.44 29.57 -0.60
CA VAL A 458 -9.55 29.22 0.83
C VAL A 458 -10.38 30.27 1.57
N ASP A 459 -10.18 31.54 1.29
CA ASP A 459 -10.97 32.66 1.84
C ASP A 459 -12.46 32.49 1.46
N ALA A 460 -12.74 32.26 0.18
CA ALA A 460 -14.11 32.03 -0.31
C ALA A 460 -14.79 30.79 0.30
N ALA A 461 -14.03 29.78 0.73
CA ALA A 461 -14.51 28.57 1.40
C ALA A 461 -14.61 28.74 2.92
N GLU A 462 -14.16 29.87 3.48
CA GLU A 462 -14.06 30.11 4.94
C GLU A 462 -13.35 28.98 5.69
N GLY A 463 -12.26 28.48 5.17
CA GLY A 463 -11.61 27.25 5.62
C GLY A 463 -12.13 26.03 4.85
N ARG A 464 -12.62 24.99 5.52
CA ARG A 464 -13.23 23.77 4.94
C ARG A 464 -12.47 23.20 3.75
N THR A 465 -11.12 23.33 3.78
CA THR A 465 -10.24 23.05 2.64
C THR A 465 -9.29 21.91 2.93
N LEU A 466 -9.31 20.91 2.05
CA LEU A 466 -8.29 19.86 1.98
C LEU A 466 -7.34 20.18 0.83
N GLY A 467 -6.11 20.57 1.14
CA GLY A 467 -5.06 20.90 0.17
C GLY A 467 -4.13 19.71 -0.08
N LEU A 468 -4.08 19.25 -1.33
CA LEU A 468 -3.36 18.08 -1.77
C LEU A 468 -2.20 18.50 -2.70
N PHE A 469 -0.98 18.42 -2.17
CA PHE A 469 0.21 18.94 -2.85
C PHE A 469 1.13 17.83 -3.34
N SER A 470 1.84 18.11 -4.40
CA SER A 470 2.83 17.20 -5.01
C SER A 470 4.11 17.04 -4.19
N SER A 471 4.36 17.92 -3.22
CA SER A 471 5.52 17.84 -2.32
C SER A 471 5.21 18.47 -0.96
N ARG A 472 5.90 17.97 0.07
CA ARG A 472 5.80 18.51 1.43
C ARG A 472 6.14 20.01 1.49
N ARG A 473 7.21 20.42 0.80
CA ARG A 473 7.60 21.84 0.71
C ARG A 473 6.50 22.71 0.10
N ALA A 474 5.80 22.22 -0.94
CA ALA A 474 4.69 22.97 -1.52
C ALA A 474 3.52 23.12 -0.55
N ALA A 475 3.18 22.04 0.18
CA ALA A 475 2.14 22.08 1.22
C ALA A 475 2.50 23.06 2.36
N GLU A 476 3.74 23.03 2.86
CA GLU A 476 4.25 23.94 3.89
C GLU A 476 4.22 25.39 3.42
N THR A 477 4.72 25.67 2.20
CA THR A 477 4.70 27.02 1.62
C THR A 477 3.27 27.56 1.48
N ALA A 478 2.33 26.75 1.03
CA ALA A 478 0.92 27.16 0.93
C ALA A 478 0.31 27.40 2.31
N ALA A 479 0.59 26.54 3.30
CA ALA A 479 0.12 26.71 4.66
C ALA A 479 0.64 28.01 5.30
N GLU A 480 1.92 28.31 5.13
CA GLU A 480 2.53 29.55 5.63
C GLU A 480 1.88 30.79 5.02
N GLU A 481 1.64 30.80 3.70
CA GLU A 481 1.01 31.94 3.01
C GLU A 481 -0.46 32.12 3.47
N VAL A 482 -1.21 31.03 3.64
CA VAL A 482 -2.59 31.08 4.14
C VAL A 482 -2.62 31.56 5.59
N ARG A 483 -1.75 31.10 6.47
CA ARG A 483 -1.61 31.59 7.86
C ARG A 483 -1.32 33.07 7.92
N ALA A 484 -0.43 33.54 7.05
CA ALA A 484 -0.05 34.95 7.03
C ALA A 484 -1.17 35.87 6.53
N ARG A 485 -1.92 35.43 5.52
CA ARG A 485 -2.94 36.26 4.84
C ARG A 485 -4.35 36.09 5.40
N LEU A 486 -4.66 34.91 5.98
CA LEU A 486 -5.97 34.58 6.56
C LEU A 486 -5.83 34.14 8.03
N PRO A 487 -5.36 35.03 8.94
CA PRO A 487 -5.07 34.65 10.34
C PRO A 487 -6.31 34.27 11.16
N HIS A 488 -7.51 34.51 10.64
CA HIS A 488 -8.77 34.13 11.25
C HIS A 488 -9.14 32.67 11.02
N LEU A 489 -8.43 31.95 10.11
CA LEU A 489 -8.64 30.54 9.83
C LEU A 489 -7.58 29.68 10.52
N THR A 490 -8.00 28.51 10.99
CA THR A 490 -7.07 27.49 11.48
C THR A 490 -6.41 26.78 10.30
N THR A 491 -5.09 26.87 10.18
CA THR A 491 -4.35 26.22 9.09
C THR A 491 -3.42 25.15 9.64
N LEU A 492 -3.68 23.91 9.31
CA LEU A 492 -2.90 22.73 9.67
C LEU A 492 -2.05 22.27 8.49
N ALA A 493 -0.84 21.82 8.76
CA ALA A 493 0.04 21.21 7.77
C ALA A 493 0.47 19.82 8.22
N GLN A 494 0.69 18.93 7.24
CA GLN A 494 1.24 17.60 7.50
C GLN A 494 2.61 17.71 8.19
N GLY A 495 2.70 17.20 9.43
CA GLY A 495 3.88 17.31 10.29
C GLY A 495 3.68 18.18 11.52
N ASP A 496 2.63 18.98 11.58
CA ASP A 496 2.28 19.75 12.78
C ASP A 496 1.86 18.84 13.94
N ALA A 497 1.19 17.71 13.60
CA ALA A 497 0.81 16.66 14.53
C ALA A 497 0.74 15.28 13.82
N GLN A 498 0.42 14.22 14.57
CA GLN A 498 0.12 12.91 14.00
C GLN A 498 -1.17 12.96 13.17
N LEU A 499 -1.25 12.16 12.10
CA LEU A 499 -2.37 12.19 11.15
C LEU A 499 -3.77 12.05 11.80
N PRO A 500 -4.01 11.14 12.77
CA PRO A 500 -5.31 11.04 13.44
C PRO A 500 -5.70 12.31 14.19
N GLU A 501 -4.74 13.01 14.79
CA GLU A 501 -4.96 14.27 15.49
C GLU A 501 -5.27 15.41 14.53
N LEU A 502 -4.54 15.50 13.40
CA LEU A 502 -4.84 16.45 12.33
C LEU A 502 -6.23 16.24 11.75
N ALA A 503 -6.62 14.98 11.54
CA ALA A 503 -7.94 14.60 11.07
C ALA A 503 -9.04 15.04 12.04
N ARG A 504 -8.84 14.79 13.34
CA ARG A 504 -9.77 15.19 14.40
C ARG A 504 -9.97 16.72 14.44
N GLN A 505 -8.86 17.47 14.45
CA GLN A 505 -8.91 18.93 14.46
C GLN A 505 -9.60 19.50 13.21
N PHE A 506 -9.35 18.90 12.04
CA PHE A 506 -9.98 19.31 10.79
C PHE A 506 -11.50 19.07 10.79
N VAL A 507 -11.97 18.02 11.47
CA VAL A 507 -13.42 17.70 11.59
C VAL A 507 -14.10 18.57 12.63
N GLU A 508 -13.43 18.88 13.75
CA GLU A 508 -14.02 19.60 14.88
C GLU A 508 -14.24 21.10 14.61
N ASP A 509 -13.38 21.72 13.81
CA ASP A 509 -13.46 23.15 13.49
C ASP A 509 -13.72 23.36 11.98
N PRO A 510 -14.91 23.84 11.59
CA PRO A 510 -15.25 24.09 10.19
C PRO A 510 -14.41 25.19 9.53
N HIS A 511 -13.76 26.07 10.30
CA HIS A 511 -12.86 27.11 9.78
C HIS A 511 -11.41 26.62 9.62
N THR A 512 -11.23 25.32 9.49
CA THR A 512 -9.90 24.70 9.37
C THR A 512 -9.55 24.36 7.92
N CYS A 513 -8.27 24.55 7.58
CA CYS A 513 -7.64 24.06 6.37
C CYS A 513 -6.61 23.00 6.74
N LEU A 514 -6.52 21.91 5.99
CA LEU A 514 -5.50 20.87 6.16
C LEU A 514 -4.72 20.70 4.88
N PHE A 515 -3.42 20.99 4.91
CA PHE A 515 -2.51 20.87 3.77
C PHE A 515 -1.52 19.74 3.94
N GLY A 516 -1.33 18.94 2.88
CA GLY A 516 -0.36 17.85 2.90
C GLY A 516 -0.13 17.21 1.54
N THR A 517 0.61 16.10 1.56
CA THR A 517 0.96 15.35 0.37
C THR A 517 0.02 14.15 0.16
N LEU A 518 0.28 13.37 -0.88
CA LEU A 518 -0.50 12.20 -1.29
C LEU A 518 -0.76 11.19 -0.15
N SER A 519 0.12 11.10 0.84
CA SER A 519 -0.08 10.23 2.02
C SER A 519 -1.29 10.64 2.89
N LEU A 520 -1.71 11.91 2.84
CA LEU A 520 -2.96 12.37 3.46
C LEU A 520 -4.21 11.85 2.74
N TRP A 521 -4.10 11.54 1.44
CA TRP A 521 -5.26 11.14 0.64
C TRP A 521 -5.76 9.73 0.98
N GLN A 522 -4.85 8.86 1.40
CA GLN A 522 -5.13 7.44 1.62
C GLN A 522 -5.74 7.16 3.00
N GLY A 523 -5.49 8.02 4.00
CA GLY A 523 -5.87 7.78 5.39
C GLY A 523 -6.96 8.69 5.98
N LEU A 524 -7.43 9.71 5.24
CA LEU A 524 -8.35 10.70 5.76
C LEU A 524 -9.79 10.41 5.31
N ASP A 525 -10.66 10.04 6.24
CA ASP A 525 -12.11 9.98 6.03
C ASP A 525 -12.75 11.16 6.74
N VAL A 526 -13.23 12.14 5.96
CA VAL A 526 -13.81 13.38 6.49
C VAL A 526 -15.25 13.47 6.00
N PRO A 527 -16.24 13.32 6.88
CA PRO A 527 -17.64 13.37 6.50
C PRO A 527 -18.18 14.80 6.39
N GLY A 528 -19.15 14.99 5.51
CA GLY A 528 -20.09 16.11 5.47
C GLY A 528 -19.47 17.47 5.13
N ASP A 529 -20.02 18.52 5.73
CA ASP A 529 -19.70 19.92 5.46
C ASP A 529 -18.27 20.34 5.85
N THR A 530 -17.50 19.45 6.43
CA THR A 530 -16.11 19.73 6.84
C THR A 530 -15.19 20.03 5.66
N CYS A 531 -15.42 19.39 4.50
CA CYS A 531 -14.62 19.59 3.30
C CYS A 531 -15.49 20.06 2.14
N GLN A 532 -15.43 21.35 1.82
CA GLN A 532 -16.13 21.97 0.69
C GLN A 532 -15.19 22.34 -0.46
N LEU A 533 -13.88 22.33 -0.22
CA LEU A 533 -12.86 22.58 -1.23
C LEU A 533 -11.76 21.52 -1.14
N VAL A 534 -11.60 20.76 -2.20
CA VAL A 534 -10.40 19.94 -2.43
C VAL A 534 -9.50 20.70 -3.41
N LEU A 535 -8.31 21.05 -2.97
CA LEU A 535 -7.35 21.81 -3.77
C LEU A 535 -6.19 20.90 -4.18
N ILE A 536 -5.90 20.83 -5.47
CA ILE A 536 -4.81 20.04 -6.06
C ILE A 536 -3.84 20.99 -6.74
N ASP A 537 -2.58 21.08 -6.25
CA ASP A 537 -1.60 22.05 -6.74
C ASP A 537 -1.20 21.83 -8.20
N ARG A 538 -1.06 20.58 -8.62
CA ARG A 538 -0.72 20.16 -9.98
C ARG A 538 -1.17 18.73 -10.26
N ILE A 539 -1.18 18.35 -11.53
CA ILE A 539 -1.39 16.95 -11.93
C ILE A 539 -0.29 16.10 -11.30
N PRO A 540 -0.65 15.06 -10.50
CA PRO A 540 0.30 14.29 -9.70
C PRO A 540 1.03 13.22 -10.53
N PHE A 541 1.78 13.66 -11.53
CA PHE A 541 2.68 12.75 -12.26
C PHE A 541 3.76 12.19 -11.33
N PRO A 542 4.20 10.95 -11.55
CA PRO A 542 5.35 10.42 -10.85
C PRO A 542 6.58 11.30 -11.09
N ARG A 543 7.47 11.33 -10.13
CA ARG A 543 8.71 12.09 -10.27
C ARG A 543 9.52 11.56 -11.45
N PRO A 544 10.17 12.42 -12.24
CA PRO A 544 10.99 11.97 -13.38
C PRO A 544 12.18 11.10 -12.98
N ASP A 545 12.64 11.27 -11.73
CA ASP A 545 13.73 10.53 -11.11
C ASP A 545 13.26 9.29 -10.31
N ASP A 546 11.97 8.95 -10.34
CA ASP A 546 11.47 7.71 -9.75
C ASP A 546 12.03 6.51 -10.52
N PRO A 547 12.83 5.64 -9.87
CA PRO A 547 13.54 4.58 -10.56
C PRO A 547 12.61 3.59 -11.27
N LEU A 548 11.58 3.16 -10.57
CA LEU A 548 10.68 2.13 -11.06
C LEU A 548 9.72 2.65 -12.13
N MET A 549 9.11 3.83 -11.90
CA MET A 549 8.21 4.45 -12.87
C MET A 549 8.93 4.82 -14.17
N SER A 550 10.16 5.34 -14.06
CA SER A 550 10.97 5.65 -15.25
C SER A 550 11.40 4.40 -16.02
N ALA A 551 11.70 3.29 -15.34
CA ALA A 551 11.98 2.00 -15.97
C ALA A 551 10.74 1.45 -16.70
N ARG A 552 9.57 1.47 -16.04
CA ARG A 552 8.29 1.04 -16.63
C ARG A 552 7.91 1.86 -17.87
N GLN A 553 8.10 3.19 -17.83
CA GLN A 553 7.86 4.04 -19.00
C GLN A 553 8.77 3.63 -20.19
N ARG A 554 10.07 3.45 -19.93
CA ARG A 554 11.04 3.04 -20.95
C ARG A 554 10.68 1.68 -21.55
N ALA A 555 10.32 0.69 -20.71
CA ALA A 555 9.92 -0.63 -21.17
C ALA A 555 8.66 -0.58 -22.06
N ALA A 556 7.68 0.24 -21.69
CA ALA A 556 6.48 0.45 -22.49
C ALA A 556 6.78 1.11 -23.85
N ASP A 557 7.69 2.10 -23.88
CA ASP A 557 8.14 2.73 -25.14
C ASP A 557 8.90 1.74 -26.03
N GLN A 558 9.76 0.89 -25.45
CA GLN A 558 10.52 -0.14 -26.17
C GLN A 558 9.62 -1.23 -26.77
N SER A 559 8.50 -1.55 -26.11
CA SER A 559 7.51 -2.50 -26.66
C SER A 559 6.56 -1.89 -27.70
N GLY A 560 6.82 -0.65 -28.15
CA GLY A 560 6.03 0.05 -29.17
C GLY A 560 4.79 0.75 -28.63
N GLY A 561 4.61 0.82 -27.32
CA GLY A 561 3.54 1.55 -26.65
C GLY A 561 3.88 3.03 -26.45
N ASN A 562 3.07 3.70 -25.63
CA ASN A 562 3.31 5.07 -25.16
C ASN A 562 3.53 5.04 -23.66
N GLY A 563 4.78 4.98 -23.21
CA GLY A 563 5.14 4.86 -21.81
C GLY A 563 4.61 6.00 -20.95
N PHE A 564 4.58 7.23 -21.47
CA PHE A 564 3.98 8.34 -20.75
C PHE A 564 2.49 8.10 -20.47
N MET A 565 1.71 7.67 -21.46
CA MET A 565 0.28 7.42 -21.29
C MET A 565 0.02 6.19 -20.42
N GLN A 566 0.75 5.10 -20.65
CA GLN A 566 0.53 3.83 -19.96
C GLN A 566 1.00 3.86 -18.50
N VAL A 567 1.98 4.68 -18.15
CA VAL A 567 2.55 4.72 -16.80
C VAL A 567 2.25 6.04 -16.11
N ALA A 568 2.77 7.16 -16.63
CA ALA A 568 2.69 8.44 -15.94
C ALA A 568 1.28 9.03 -15.92
N ALA A 569 0.58 9.02 -17.07
CA ALA A 569 -0.78 9.55 -17.15
C ALA A 569 -1.78 8.66 -16.40
N THR A 570 -1.61 7.34 -16.46
CA THR A 570 -2.40 6.36 -15.70
C THR A 570 -2.25 6.56 -14.20
N HIS A 571 -1.03 6.68 -13.71
CA HIS A 571 -0.75 6.98 -12.29
C HIS A 571 -1.38 8.31 -11.86
N ALA A 572 -1.22 9.37 -12.66
CA ALA A 572 -1.81 10.67 -12.37
C ALA A 572 -3.35 10.64 -12.39
N ALA A 573 -3.95 9.90 -13.33
CA ALA A 573 -5.41 9.72 -13.42
C ALA A 573 -5.98 9.07 -12.16
N LEU A 574 -5.32 8.00 -11.70
CA LEU A 574 -5.69 7.30 -10.48
C LEU A 574 -5.67 8.22 -9.26
N LEU A 575 -4.56 8.94 -9.06
CA LEU A 575 -4.42 9.85 -7.93
C LEU A 575 -5.40 11.03 -8.00
N LEU A 576 -5.63 11.62 -9.18
CA LEU A 576 -6.63 12.67 -9.36
C LEU A 576 -8.04 12.18 -9.01
N ALA A 577 -8.39 10.97 -9.43
CA ALA A 577 -9.69 10.37 -9.11
C ALA A 577 -9.87 10.14 -7.61
N GLN A 578 -8.84 9.62 -6.94
CA GLN A 578 -8.83 9.42 -5.48
C GLN A 578 -8.99 10.75 -4.73
N GLY A 579 -8.18 11.76 -5.08
CA GLY A 579 -8.25 13.10 -4.47
C GLY A 579 -9.61 13.75 -4.67
N SER A 580 -10.15 13.69 -5.88
CA SER A 580 -11.49 14.22 -6.20
C SER A 580 -12.60 13.51 -5.44
N GLY A 581 -12.46 12.19 -5.20
CA GLY A 581 -13.40 11.38 -4.43
C GLY A 581 -13.46 11.72 -2.93
N ARG A 582 -12.60 12.60 -2.43
CA ARG A 582 -12.65 13.08 -1.03
C ARG A 582 -13.73 14.14 -0.80
N LEU A 583 -14.21 14.78 -1.86
CA LEU A 583 -15.17 15.88 -1.75
C LEU A 583 -16.60 15.43 -1.39
N ILE A 584 -17.12 14.40 -2.06
CA ILE A 584 -18.51 13.95 -1.90
C ILE A 584 -18.53 12.59 -1.20
N ARG A 585 -19.13 12.54 -0.01
CA ARG A 585 -19.26 11.36 0.87
C ARG A 585 -20.72 11.03 1.20
N SER A 586 -21.61 12.03 1.07
CA SER A 586 -23.03 11.89 1.32
C SER A 586 -23.85 12.52 0.19
N THR A 587 -25.15 12.24 0.17
CA THR A 587 -26.09 12.82 -0.80
C THR A 587 -26.32 14.31 -0.58
N THR A 588 -25.93 14.85 0.56
CA THR A 588 -26.07 16.27 0.92
C THR A 588 -24.82 17.09 0.66
N ASP A 589 -23.66 16.45 0.53
CA ASP A 589 -22.39 17.14 0.33
C ASP A 589 -22.36 17.92 -0.97
N LYS A 590 -21.73 19.10 -0.94
CA LYS A 590 -21.50 19.93 -2.10
C LYS A 590 -20.15 20.62 -1.98
N GLY A 591 -19.46 20.82 -3.11
CA GLY A 591 -18.21 21.52 -3.07
C GLY A 591 -17.49 21.66 -4.41
N VAL A 592 -16.22 21.98 -4.33
CA VAL A 592 -15.34 22.27 -5.46
C VAL A 592 -14.08 21.41 -5.38
N VAL A 593 -13.73 20.77 -6.49
CA VAL A 593 -12.38 20.26 -6.73
C VAL A 593 -11.65 21.27 -7.59
N ALA A 594 -10.65 21.94 -7.04
CA ALA A 594 -9.85 22.94 -7.72
C ALA A 594 -8.49 22.36 -8.14
N VAL A 595 -8.23 22.27 -9.43
CA VAL A 595 -6.94 21.84 -9.98
C VAL A 595 -6.19 23.04 -10.51
N LEU A 596 -5.07 23.39 -9.88
CA LEU A 596 -4.26 24.57 -10.21
C LEU A 596 -3.26 24.31 -11.36
N ASP A 597 -3.55 23.35 -12.20
CA ASP A 597 -2.72 22.98 -13.34
C ASP A 597 -3.50 23.11 -14.66
N PRO A 598 -3.16 24.12 -15.49
CA PRO A 598 -3.87 24.37 -16.75
C PRO A 598 -3.77 23.21 -17.74
N ARG A 599 -2.77 22.33 -17.59
CA ARG A 599 -2.54 21.19 -18.49
C ARG A 599 -3.71 20.20 -18.52
N LEU A 600 -4.55 20.18 -17.47
CA LEU A 600 -5.76 19.35 -17.44
C LEU A 600 -6.77 19.70 -18.55
N VAL A 601 -6.76 20.97 -19.03
CA VAL A 601 -7.62 21.42 -20.16
C VAL A 601 -6.85 21.83 -21.40
N THR A 602 -5.53 22.00 -21.32
CA THR A 602 -4.71 22.48 -22.46
C THR A 602 -3.87 21.37 -23.11
N ALA A 603 -3.54 20.31 -22.36
CA ALA A 603 -2.72 19.21 -22.87
C ALA A 603 -3.56 18.11 -23.56
N ARG A 604 -2.97 17.38 -24.51
CA ARG A 604 -3.64 16.30 -25.25
C ARG A 604 -4.13 15.16 -24.33
N TYR A 605 -3.38 14.87 -23.26
CA TYR A 605 -3.75 13.86 -22.27
C TYR A 605 -4.82 14.31 -21.27
N GLY A 606 -5.16 15.60 -21.26
CA GLY A 606 -6.16 16.14 -20.32
C GLY A 606 -7.55 15.50 -20.48
N GLY A 607 -7.92 15.10 -21.69
CA GLY A 607 -9.15 14.35 -21.94
C GLY A 607 -9.21 13.01 -21.21
N PHE A 608 -8.12 12.23 -21.26
CA PHE A 608 -7.96 10.97 -20.54
C PHE A 608 -8.06 11.17 -19.03
N LEU A 609 -7.34 12.16 -18.48
CA LEU A 609 -7.36 12.46 -17.05
C LEU A 609 -8.77 12.86 -16.58
N LYS A 610 -9.46 13.72 -17.35
CA LYS A 610 -10.84 14.14 -17.01
C LYS A 610 -11.85 12.99 -17.09
N ALA A 611 -11.70 12.10 -18.06
CA ALA A 611 -12.58 10.94 -18.20
C ALA A 611 -12.40 9.92 -17.05
N SER A 612 -11.30 10.01 -16.29
CA SER A 612 -11.04 9.20 -15.10
C SER A 612 -11.65 9.80 -13.80
N LEU A 613 -12.14 11.04 -13.84
CA LEU A 613 -12.75 11.72 -12.70
C LEU A 613 -14.24 11.45 -12.62
N PRO A 614 -14.86 11.60 -11.43
CA PRO A 614 -16.32 11.65 -11.33
C PRO A 614 -16.91 12.72 -12.27
N PRO A 615 -18.11 12.53 -12.81
CA PRO A 615 -18.73 13.41 -13.83
C PRO A 615 -19.21 14.75 -13.23
N MET A 616 -18.28 15.56 -12.71
CA MET A 616 -18.52 16.86 -12.12
C MET A 616 -18.78 17.92 -13.19
N TRP A 617 -19.56 18.97 -12.85
CA TRP A 617 -19.69 20.15 -13.69
C TRP A 617 -18.37 20.90 -13.77
N THR A 618 -17.85 21.16 -14.98
CA THR A 618 -16.51 21.69 -15.19
C THR A 618 -16.54 23.18 -15.54
N THR A 619 -15.68 23.99 -14.93
CA THR A 619 -15.47 25.41 -15.26
C THR A 619 -14.00 25.82 -15.19
N THR A 620 -13.65 26.87 -15.93
CA THR A 620 -12.34 27.55 -15.85
C THR A 620 -12.47 28.99 -15.34
N ASP A 621 -13.67 29.40 -14.93
CA ASP A 621 -13.94 30.76 -14.45
C ASP A 621 -13.79 30.85 -12.92
N PRO A 622 -12.77 31.56 -12.39
CA PRO A 622 -12.54 31.68 -10.95
C PRO A 622 -13.68 32.44 -10.22
N ALA A 623 -14.36 33.38 -10.89
CA ALA A 623 -15.44 34.14 -10.27
C ALA A 623 -16.67 33.27 -9.95
N VAL A 624 -16.97 32.32 -10.83
CA VAL A 624 -18.05 31.35 -10.63
C VAL A 624 -17.75 30.47 -9.41
N VAL A 625 -16.49 30.01 -9.29
CA VAL A 625 -16.06 29.12 -8.21
C VAL A 625 -16.07 29.82 -6.86
N ARG A 626 -15.49 31.01 -6.77
CA ARG A 626 -15.48 31.80 -5.52
C ARG A 626 -16.90 32.12 -5.05
N LYS A 627 -17.81 32.47 -5.98
CA LYS A 627 -19.22 32.70 -5.66
C LYS A 627 -19.93 31.42 -5.18
N ALA A 628 -19.58 30.27 -5.73
CA ALA A 628 -20.13 28.96 -5.30
C ALA A 628 -19.66 28.62 -3.89
N LEU A 629 -18.35 28.74 -3.61
CA LEU A 629 -17.78 28.49 -2.30
C LEU A 629 -18.36 29.41 -1.23
N ALA A 630 -18.42 30.72 -1.50
CA ALA A 630 -19.01 31.69 -0.56
C ALA A 630 -20.49 31.41 -0.24
N ARG A 631 -21.26 30.88 -1.21
CA ARG A 631 -22.65 30.44 -0.96
C ARG A 631 -22.70 29.21 -0.07
N LEU A 632 -21.79 28.25 -0.28
CA LEU A 632 -21.74 27.04 0.55
C LEU A 632 -21.35 27.38 1.98
N ALA A 633 -20.34 28.24 2.17
CA ALA A 633 -19.93 28.70 3.47
C ALA A 633 -21.06 29.41 4.23
N SER A 634 -21.79 30.30 3.57
CA SER A 634 -22.94 31.00 4.17
C SER A 634 -24.17 30.13 4.43
N SER A 635 -24.30 28.95 3.82
CA SER A 635 -25.42 28.04 4.03
C SER A 635 -25.18 27.01 5.11
N ALA A 636 -23.92 26.84 5.54
CA ALA A 636 -23.49 25.88 6.57
C ALA A 636 -23.38 26.52 7.98
N GLY A 637 -23.54 27.85 8.10
CA GLY A 637 -23.69 28.59 9.35
C GLY A 637 -25.16 28.83 9.62
#